data_67878facbe9940a6bf721a527c9b4e33
#
_entry.id   67878facbe9940a6bf721a527c9b4e33
#
_cell.length_a   1.000
_cell.length_b   1.000
_cell.length_c   1.000
_cell.angle_alpha   90.00
_cell.angle_beta   90.00
_cell.angle_gamma   90.00
#
_symmetry.space_group_name_H-M   'P 1'
#
loop_
_entity.id
_entity.type
_entity.pdbx_description
1 polymer ?
#
loop_
_entity_poly.entity_id
_entity_poly.type
_entity_poly.pdbx_seq_one_letter_code
_entity_poly.pdbx_strand_id
1 'polypeptide(L)'
;KVDIKPINLIQTDKFPSNNSSPAERILAQYSISNQNDPKLEEATNKLYSEEFHAGKVLPGIEIIGNLSVLKAREIIREKIINEKIGTTMYELKNVVKCRCGTPCVVKLLTNQWFINYGDKNWKKLAYELVDKMEILPEEIRQEFKNVIDWLKERACARKSGLGTRLPWDNEWIIESLSDSVIYMAYYPLSKYISNDANLQKSTDKVLADDLNDAFFDYVLLGKNDMNVVARDSKISTELLERIKNEFLYFYPVDSRHSGRDLIPNHLTFFIFNHTAIFPKDKWPKQIVVNGSVLMEGKKMSKSLGNIIPLRQAIEEYGADPIRLTMLASSEILQDSDFSFDLIKGIRSKLYDIYRTVIAHKNIFTITQNSLDHDELEDDWISSRIQRIVLETTSAIEKFRIREALHNILYLMDNDLQWYQKRKLAKKKSVCNNFLKEFLITRIKLLAPFAPFFSEEVWEIIGNKPFVSFESWPEVNDSKISLNSEDNEKLIQDMIFDIQKITKVTKIAPQKIMIYTASTTKNKLYKKLLDRIQKESTANFGIIMKELVNDDEIKDFVKRSPDLVRKMIEDVLSESVDVRERRIKIDSFSEMIPLQDGISLLRNEIGNDKLEVRIYSEDDSDIYDPKQKSRFSRPYKPAIYIE
;
A
#
# COMPACT_ATOMS: atom_id res chain seq x y z
N LYS A 1 32.85 -52.44 33.06
CA LYS A 1 31.55 -51.73 33.08
C LYS A 1 31.42 -51.10 34.46
N VAL A 2 31.38 -49.78 34.54
CA VAL A 2 31.07 -49.07 35.78
C VAL A 2 29.54 -49.03 35.88
N ASP A 3 28.99 -49.57 36.94
CA ASP A 3 27.55 -49.56 37.19
C ASP A 3 27.15 -48.18 37.76
N ILE A 4 26.84 -47.23 36.88
CA ILE A 4 26.43 -45.88 37.25
C ILE A 4 24.91 -45.87 37.40
N LYS A 5 24.43 -45.70 38.62
CA LYS A 5 22.97 -45.53 38.87
C LYS A 5 22.60 -44.07 38.61
N PRO A 6 21.58 -43.83 37.75
CA PRO A 6 21.08 -42.47 37.54
C PRO A 6 20.45 -41.89 38.81
N ILE A 7 20.74 -40.63 39.12
CA ILE A 7 20.15 -39.92 40.27
C ILE A 7 19.13 -38.96 39.69
N ASN A 8 17.86 -39.12 40.08
CA ASN A 8 16.83 -38.14 39.74
C ASN A 8 16.99 -36.86 40.56
N LEU A 9 17.06 -35.72 39.90
CA LEU A 9 17.16 -34.42 40.55
C LEU A 9 15.91 -33.57 40.39
N ILE A 10 15.06 -33.89 39.43
CA ILE A 10 13.87 -33.13 39.05
C ILE A 10 12.63 -34.00 39.17
N GLN A 11 11.55 -33.38 39.69
CA GLN A 11 10.22 -34.00 39.71
C GLN A 11 9.21 -33.07 39.02
N THR A 12 8.22 -33.69 38.38
CA THR A 12 7.04 -33.00 37.81
C THR A 12 5.77 -33.71 38.25
N ASP A 13 4.62 -33.08 38.14
CA ASP A 13 3.34 -33.69 38.46
C ASP A 13 3.06 -34.93 37.60
N LYS A 14 3.52 -34.94 36.36
CA LYS A 14 3.38 -36.08 35.43
C LYS A 14 4.42 -37.16 35.66
N PHE A 15 5.57 -36.82 36.19
CA PHE A 15 6.67 -37.75 36.47
C PHE A 15 7.17 -37.54 37.91
N PRO A 16 6.36 -37.93 38.91
CA PRO A 16 6.77 -37.86 40.30
C PRO A 16 7.96 -38.79 40.58
N SER A 17 8.77 -38.44 41.58
CA SER A 17 9.98 -39.16 41.96
C SER A 17 9.66 -40.50 42.69
N ASN A 18 9.22 -41.50 41.91
CA ASN A 18 8.95 -42.85 42.38
C ASN A 18 10.02 -43.84 41.89
N ASN A 19 9.87 -45.13 42.10
CA ASN A 19 10.85 -46.20 41.85
C ASN A 19 11.38 -46.33 40.39
N SER A 20 10.88 -45.56 39.39
CA SER A 20 11.45 -45.52 38.04
C SER A 20 11.81 -44.09 37.62
N SER A 21 12.88 -43.93 36.81
CA SER A 21 13.28 -42.61 36.33
C SER A 21 12.25 -42.03 35.36
N PRO A 22 12.11 -40.68 35.28
CA PRO A 22 11.27 -40.04 34.25
C PRO A 22 11.62 -40.48 32.83
N ALA A 23 12.91 -40.70 32.55
CA ALA A 23 13.39 -41.21 31.27
C ALA A 23 12.85 -42.62 30.95
N GLU A 24 12.91 -43.54 31.91
CA GLU A 24 12.34 -44.91 31.72
C GLU A 24 10.85 -44.86 31.40
N ARG A 25 10.10 -44.01 32.07
CA ARG A 25 8.65 -43.88 31.85
C ARG A 25 8.32 -43.33 30.48
N ILE A 26 9.04 -42.29 30.02
CA ILE A 26 8.77 -41.72 28.69
C ILE A 26 9.16 -42.71 27.60
N LEU A 27 10.27 -43.44 27.78
CA LEU A 27 10.69 -44.49 26.85
C LEU A 27 9.63 -45.58 26.74
N ALA A 28 9.04 -46.00 27.89
CA ALA A 28 7.94 -46.98 27.93
C ALA A 28 6.68 -46.41 27.24
N GLN A 29 6.35 -45.13 27.49
CA GLN A 29 5.20 -44.48 26.88
C GLN A 29 5.27 -44.43 25.35
N TYR A 30 6.47 -44.22 24.80
CA TYR A 30 6.70 -44.20 23.36
C TYR A 30 7.09 -45.55 22.77
N SER A 31 7.14 -46.63 23.63
CA SER A 31 7.56 -47.99 23.25
C SER A 31 8.95 -48.01 22.59
N ILE A 32 9.88 -47.21 23.10
CA ILE A 32 11.24 -47.09 22.58
C ILE A 32 12.09 -48.18 23.22
N SER A 33 12.73 -49.04 22.39
CA SER A 33 13.51 -50.18 22.85
C SER A 33 15.02 -50.03 22.65
N ASN A 34 15.47 -49.07 21.84
CA ASN A 34 16.91 -48.90 21.56
C ASN A 34 17.23 -47.43 21.20
N GLN A 35 18.52 -47.10 21.18
CA GLN A 35 19.04 -45.75 20.96
C GLN A 35 18.87 -45.23 19.52
N ASN A 36 18.52 -46.07 18.57
CA ASN A 36 18.34 -45.67 17.15
C ASN A 36 16.85 -45.54 16.78
N ASP A 37 15.94 -45.60 17.77
CA ASP A 37 14.52 -45.43 17.52
C ASP A 37 14.21 -44.00 17.04
N PRO A 38 13.51 -43.82 15.91
CA PRO A 38 13.18 -42.50 15.36
C PRO A 38 12.31 -41.67 16.31
N LYS A 39 11.62 -42.25 17.27
CA LYS A 39 10.81 -41.52 18.27
C LYS A 39 11.62 -41.05 19.48
N LEU A 40 12.89 -41.42 19.58
CA LEU A 40 13.74 -41.07 20.73
C LEU A 40 13.90 -39.56 20.89
N GLU A 41 14.08 -38.84 19.79
CA GLU A 41 14.23 -37.38 19.82
C GLU A 41 12.94 -36.69 20.29
N GLU A 42 11.79 -37.13 19.82
CA GLU A 42 10.48 -36.60 20.23
C GLU A 42 10.23 -36.85 21.73
N ALA A 43 10.48 -38.05 22.21
CA ALA A 43 10.36 -38.41 23.62
C ALA A 43 11.30 -37.60 24.51
N THR A 44 12.55 -37.41 24.09
CA THR A 44 13.54 -36.57 24.78
C THR A 44 13.09 -35.14 24.88
N ASN A 45 12.68 -34.53 23.76
CA ASN A 45 12.22 -33.14 23.70
C ASN A 45 10.98 -32.94 24.59
N LYS A 46 10.05 -33.89 24.62
CA LYS A 46 8.86 -33.82 25.46
C LYS A 46 9.22 -33.86 26.95
N LEU A 47 10.10 -34.78 27.35
CA LEU A 47 10.57 -34.86 28.73
C LEU A 47 11.29 -33.60 29.18
N TYR A 48 12.24 -33.11 28.38
CA TYR A 48 12.99 -31.91 28.69
C TYR A 48 12.11 -30.67 28.76
N SER A 49 11.14 -30.54 27.89
CA SER A 49 10.17 -29.44 27.93
C SER A 49 9.34 -29.46 29.22
N GLU A 50 8.86 -30.64 29.62
CA GLU A 50 8.08 -30.81 30.84
C GLU A 50 8.92 -30.51 32.09
N GLU A 51 10.12 -31.10 32.19
CA GLU A 51 11.05 -30.84 33.30
C GLU A 51 11.45 -29.37 33.40
N PHE A 52 11.67 -28.69 32.27
CA PHE A 52 12.09 -27.30 32.24
C PHE A 52 10.97 -26.35 32.69
N HIS A 53 9.75 -26.54 32.20
CA HIS A 53 8.62 -25.62 32.45
C HIS A 53 7.85 -25.95 33.75
N ALA A 54 7.64 -27.20 34.06
CA ALA A 54 6.85 -27.63 35.20
C ALA A 54 7.68 -28.30 36.32
N GLY A 55 8.96 -28.59 36.07
CA GLY A 55 9.82 -29.30 37.01
C GLY A 55 10.26 -28.46 38.20
N LYS A 56 10.36 -29.16 39.35
CA LYS A 56 10.98 -28.66 40.57
C LYS A 56 12.12 -29.58 40.98
N VAL A 57 13.16 -28.99 41.53
CA VAL A 57 14.29 -29.74 42.08
C VAL A 57 13.83 -30.47 43.34
N LEU A 58 14.25 -31.72 43.55
CA LEU A 58 13.91 -32.52 44.70
C LEU A 58 14.29 -31.82 46.01
N PRO A 59 13.46 -31.97 47.09
CA PRO A 59 13.81 -31.48 48.41
C PRO A 59 15.12 -32.14 48.92
N GLY A 60 15.92 -31.43 49.71
CA GLY A 60 17.16 -31.95 50.28
C GLY A 60 18.40 -31.64 49.47
N ILE A 61 18.34 -31.00 48.30
CA ILE A 61 19.49 -30.51 47.60
C ILE A 61 19.81 -29.08 48.09
N GLU A 62 21.00 -28.90 48.67
CA GLU A 62 21.44 -27.59 49.20
C GLU A 62 21.29 -26.48 48.17
N ILE A 63 20.81 -25.34 48.66
CA ILE A 63 20.63 -24.06 47.91
C ILE A 63 19.47 -24.09 46.88
N ILE A 64 19.19 -25.20 46.23
CA ILE A 64 18.22 -25.25 45.09
C ILE A 64 17.04 -26.17 45.31
N GLY A 65 16.92 -26.88 46.40
CA GLY A 65 15.81 -27.79 46.70
C GLY A 65 14.45 -27.06 46.67
N ASN A 66 13.44 -27.70 46.09
CA ASN A 66 12.09 -27.19 45.88
C ASN A 66 11.96 -25.99 44.91
N LEU A 67 13.04 -25.49 44.33
CA LEU A 67 12.98 -24.41 43.33
C LEU A 67 12.58 -24.99 41.97
N SER A 68 11.94 -24.11 41.16
CA SER A 68 11.75 -24.42 39.74
C SER A 68 13.07 -24.64 39.04
N VAL A 69 13.13 -25.48 38.02
CA VAL A 69 14.35 -25.77 37.25
C VAL A 69 14.98 -24.51 36.70
N LEU A 70 14.16 -23.55 36.25
CA LEU A 70 14.63 -22.25 35.74
C LEU A 70 15.41 -21.48 36.78
N LYS A 71 14.87 -21.30 38.01
CA LYS A 71 15.52 -20.62 39.11
C LYS A 71 16.76 -21.35 39.61
N ALA A 72 16.67 -22.67 39.72
CA ALA A 72 17.80 -23.50 40.15
C ALA A 72 19.01 -23.38 39.18
N ARG A 73 18.74 -23.37 37.86
CA ARG A 73 19.79 -23.14 36.85
C ARG A 73 20.48 -21.78 36.98
N GLU A 74 19.74 -20.73 37.23
CA GLU A 74 20.32 -19.38 37.42
C GLU A 74 21.24 -19.34 38.63
N ILE A 75 20.77 -19.86 39.78
CA ILE A 75 21.55 -19.88 41.02
C ILE A 75 22.81 -20.71 40.87
N ILE A 76 22.73 -21.92 40.26
CA ILE A 76 23.90 -22.77 40.04
C ILE A 76 24.87 -22.10 39.07
N ARG A 77 24.40 -21.48 38.00
CA ARG A 77 25.25 -20.78 37.04
C ARG A 77 26.02 -19.66 37.74
N GLU A 78 25.33 -18.83 38.53
CA GLU A 78 25.98 -17.76 39.28
C GLU A 78 27.00 -18.31 40.29
N LYS A 79 26.70 -19.40 40.99
CA LYS A 79 27.61 -20.05 41.91
C LYS A 79 28.89 -20.54 41.20
N ILE A 80 28.72 -21.26 40.08
CA ILE A 80 29.84 -21.80 39.29
C ILE A 80 30.77 -20.68 38.79
N ILE A 81 30.19 -19.55 38.35
CA ILE A 81 30.95 -18.39 37.87
C ILE A 81 31.67 -17.71 39.01
N ASN A 82 30.98 -17.47 40.13
CA ASN A 82 31.54 -16.78 41.30
C ASN A 82 32.66 -17.58 41.96
N GLU A 83 32.50 -18.89 42.02
CA GLU A 83 33.53 -19.82 42.56
C GLU A 83 34.65 -20.09 41.55
N LYS A 84 34.60 -19.55 40.34
CA LYS A 84 35.57 -19.73 39.25
C LYS A 84 35.82 -21.19 38.85
N ILE A 85 34.87 -22.08 39.10
CA ILE A 85 34.92 -23.50 38.71
C ILE A 85 34.41 -23.73 37.27
N GLY A 86 33.78 -22.72 36.65
CA GLY A 86 33.35 -22.77 35.28
C GLY A 86 33.20 -21.40 34.66
N THR A 87 32.93 -21.38 33.39
CA THR A 87 32.67 -20.15 32.62
C THR A 87 31.47 -20.33 31.69
N THR A 88 30.93 -19.23 31.19
CA THR A 88 29.82 -19.28 30.22
C THR A 88 30.39 -19.42 28.80
N MET A 89 29.90 -20.41 28.07
CA MET A 89 30.19 -20.57 26.65
C MET A 89 28.88 -20.34 25.85
N TYR A 90 28.98 -19.63 24.75
CA TYR A 90 27.84 -19.41 23.86
C TYR A 90 27.94 -20.37 22.67
N GLU A 91 26.87 -21.04 22.37
CA GLU A 91 26.73 -21.91 21.20
C GLU A 91 25.52 -21.49 20.35
N LEU A 92 25.59 -21.82 19.08
CA LEU A 92 24.43 -21.62 18.18
C LEU A 92 23.37 -22.67 18.51
N LYS A 93 22.12 -22.23 18.74
CA LYS A 93 20.99 -23.11 19.06
C LYS A 93 20.75 -24.17 17.97
N ASN A 94 20.94 -23.78 16.71
CA ASN A 94 20.80 -24.64 15.53
C ASN A 94 22.07 -24.56 14.68
N VAL A 95 22.30 -25.56 13.83
CA VAL A 95 23.42 -25.54 12.89
C VAL A 95 23.20 -24.41 11.88
N VAL A 96 23.99 -23.35 11.98
CA VAL A 96 24.02 -22.23 11.03
C VAL A 96 25.13 -22.47 10.04
N LYS A 97 24.81 -22.40 8.75
CA LYS A 97 25.81 -22.50 7.67
C LYS A 97 25.97 -21.14 6.98
N CYS A 98 27.21 -20.79 6.65
CA CYS A 98 27.46 -19.63 5.82
C CYS A 98 26.99 -19.87 4.37
N ARG A 99 27.03 -18.83 3.53
CA ARG A 99 26.64 -18.95 2.10
C ARG A 99 27.47 -19.97 1.32
N CYS A 100 28.66 -20.29 1.80
CA CYS A 100 29.57 -21.31 1.22
C CYS A 100 29.26 -22.74 1.72
N GLY A 101 28.26 -22.91 2.60
CA GLY A 101 27.91 -24.21 3.18
C GLY A 101 28.70 -24.60 4.43
N THR A 102 29.75 -23.86 4.80
CA THR A 102 30.56 -24.14 6.00
C THR A 102 29.77 -23.87 7.28
N PRO A 103 29.77 -24.79 8.26
CA PRO A 103 29.17 -24.53 9.57
C PRO A 103 29.81 -23.32 10.27
N CYS A 104 28.93 -22.45 10.81
CA CYS A 104 29.39 -21.31 11.61
C CYS A 104 29.58 -21.73 13.07
N VAL A 105 30.57 -21.15 13.73
CA VAL A 105 30.83 -21.31 15.15
C VAL A 105 30.85 -19.94 15.83
N VAL A 106 30.52 -19.90 17.11
CA VAL A 106 30.67 -18.67 17.91
C VAL A 106 32.14 -18.41 18.15
N LYS A 107 32.60 -17.20 17.83
CA LYS A 107 33.97 -16.74 18.08
C LYS A 107 33.92 -15.49 18.97
N LEU A 108 34.68 -15.52 20.07
CA LEU A 108 34.90 -14.33 20.90
C LEU A 108 35.91 -13.42 20.20
N LEU A 109 35.54 -12.18 20.01
CA LEU A 109 36.42 -11.14 19.48
C LEU A 109 36.84 -10.24 20.63
N THR A 110 38.13 -9.97 20.78
CA THR A 110 38.71 -9.17 21.86
C THR A 110 38.80 -7.75 21.44
N ASN A 111 38.73 -7.13 20.49
CA ASN A 111 38.90 -5.71 20.13
C ASN A 111 37.87 -5.25 19.08
N GLN A 112 36.61 -5.48 19.35
CA GLN A 112 35.52 -5.08 18.43
C GLN A 112 34.95 -3.71 18.80
N TRP A 113 34.69 -2.89 17.79
CA TRP A 113 34.00 -1.63 17.95
C TRP A 113 32.49 -1.82 17.94
N PHE A 114 31.81 -1.18 18.90
CA PHE A 114 30.33 -1.23 19.02
C PHE A 114 29.76 0.16 19.06
N ILE A 115 28.58 0.33 18.42
CA ILE A 115 27.72 1.47 18.66
C ILE A 115 26.76 1.08 19.79
N ASN A 116 26.68 1.91 20.81
CA ASN A 116 25.80 1.69 21.96
C ASN A 116 24.39 2.22 21.70
N TYR A 117 23.60 1.51 20.91
CA TYR A 117 22.18 1.80 20.74
C TYR A 117 21.35 1.53 22.02
N GLY A 118 21.95 0.92 23.04
CA GLY A 118 21.34 0.69 24.36
C GLY A 118 21.26 1.93 25.24
N ASP A 119 21.90 3.06 24.85
CA ASP A 119 21.85 4.31 25.64
C ASP A 119 20.43 4.81 25.82
N LYS A 120 20.04 5.02 27.08
CA LYS A 120 18.66 5.40 27.45
C LYS A 120 18.24 6.78 26.94
N ASN A 121 19.18 7.72 26.86
CA ASN A 121 18.86 9.07 26.39
C ASN A 121 18.72 9.09 24.88
N TRP A 122 19.58 8.35 24.18
CA TRP A 122 19.48 8.22 22.73
C TRP A 122 18.22 7.48 22.31
N LYS A 123 17.81 6.43 23.02
CA LYS A 123 16.52 5.76 22.82
C LYS A 123 15.33 6.72 22.96
N LYS A 124 15.34 7.65 23.94
CA LYS A 124 14.30 8.66 24.09
C LYS A 124 14.17 9.55 22.84
N LEU A 125 15.31 9.98 22.27
CA LEU A 125 15.31 10.78 21.05
C LEU A 125 14.78 9.97 19.85
N ALA A 126 15.19 8.69 19.72
CA ALA A 126 14.69 7.80 18.70
C ALA A 126 13.16 7.58 18.79
N TYR A 127 12.63 7.41 20.01
CA TYR A 127 11.19 7.36 20.24
C TYR A 127 10.49 8.65 19.86
N GLU A 128 11.04 9.80 20.27
CA GLU A 128 10.49 11.10 19.91
C GLU A 128 10.38 11.28 18.39
N LEU A 129 11.39 10.85 17.64
CA LEU A 129 11.35 10.91 16.19
C LEU A 129 10.29 9.95 15.63
N VAL A 130 10.24 8.69 16.09
CA VAL A 130 9.24 7.71 15.64
C VAL A 130 7.81 8.18 15.91
N ASP A 131 7.57 8.88 17.04
CA ASP A 131 6.24 9.39 17.38
C ASP A 131 5.82 10.58 16.50
N LYS A 132 6.78 11.43 16.09
CA LYS A 132 6.52 12.61 15.26
C LYS A 132 6.52 12.37 13.77
N MET A 133 7.34 11.42 13.33
CA MET A 133 7.53 11.11 11.91
C MET A 133 6.30 10.39 11.35
N GLU A 134 5.92 10.71 10.14
CA GLU A 134 4.94 9.92 9.41
C GLU A 134 5.52 8.55 9.03
N ILE A 135 4.83 7.49 9.40
CA ILE A 135 5.23 6.12 9.09
C ILE A 135 4.10 5.46 8.31
N LEU A 136 4.40 5.00 7.11
CA LEU A 136 3.42 4.35 6.24
C LEU A 136 3.84 2.90 5.93
N PRO A 137 2.92 1.95 6.12
CA PRO A 137 1.62 2.11 6.78
C PRO A 137 1.75 2.26 8.30
N GLU A 138 0.79 2.91 8.93
CA GLU A 138 0.85 3.28 10.35
C GLU A 138 1.03 2.08 11.30
N GLU A 139 0.50 0.93 10.97
CA GLU A 139 0.58 -0.30 11.78
C GLU A 139 2.01 -0.76 12.06
N ILE A 140 2.99 -0.41 11.23
CA ILE A 140 4.40 -0.79 11.46
C ILE A 140 5.13 0.11 12.46
N ARG A 141 4.55 1.23 12.90
CA ARG A 141 5.14 2.12 13.91
C ARG A 141 5.52 1.36 15.19
N GLN A 142 4.66 0.44 15.62
CA GLN A 142 4.94 -0.38 16.79
C GLN A 142 6.13 -1.32 16.59
N GLU A 143 6.37 -1.79 15.37
CA GLU A 143 7.53 -2.63 15.06
C GLU A 143 8.85 -1.87 15.26
N PHE A 144 8.91 -0.58 14.82
CA PHE A 144 10.07 0.28 15.12
C PHE A 144 10.28 0.46 16.63
N LYS A 145 9.22 0.71 17.40
CA LYS A 145 9.30 0.84 18.86
C LYS A 145 9.83 -0.42 19.52
N ASN A 146 9.35 -1.58 19.10
CA ASN A 146 9.83 -2.86 19.59
C ASN A 146 11.31 -3.09 19.28
N VAL A 147 11.79 -2.67 18.09
CA VAL A 147 13.20 -2.76 17.74
C VAL A 147 14.05 -1.80 18.57
N ILE A 148 13.60 -0.57 18.81
CA ILE A 148 14.30 0.39 19.69
C ILE A 148 14.44 -0.18 21.11
N ASP A 149 13.41 -0.83 21.66
CA ASP A 149 13.48 -1.47 22.98
C ASP A 149 14.49 -2.61 23.03
N TRP A 150 14.43 -3.46 22.02
CA TRP A 150 15.26 -4.65 21.93
C TRP A 150 16.74 -4.34 21.64
N LEU A 151 17.03 -3.26 20.91
CA LEU A 151 18.35 -2.94 20.43
C LEU A 151 19.28 -2.56 21.58
N LYS A 152 20.50 -3.16 21.59
CA LYS A 152 21.59 -2.94 22.52
C LYS A 152 22.84 -2.52 21.77
N GLU A 153 24.02 -2.84 22.32
CA GLU A 153 25.28 -2.62 21.64
C GLU A 153 25.34 -3.45 20.35
N ARG A 154 25.72 -2.83 19.25
CA ARG A 154 25.83 -3.45 17.95
C ARG A 154 27.24 -3.31 17.39
N ALA A 155 27.85 -4.40 16.99
CA ALA A 155 29.15 -4.37 16.30
C ALA A 155 29.03 -3.53 15.01
N CYS A 156 29.91 -2.53 14.87
CA CYS A 156 29.88 -1.55 13.78
C CYS A 156 31.13 -1.59 12.89
N ALA A 157 32.05 -2.53 13.12
CA ALA A 157 33.25 -2.64 12.34
C ALA A 157 33.60 -4.11 11.99
N ARG A 158 34.38 -4.30 10.95
CA ARG A 158 34.84 -5.61 10.45
C ARG A 158 36.29 -5.52 9.95
N LYS A 159 37.01 -6.65 9.94
CA LYS A 159 38.42 -6.69 9.50
C LYS A 159 38.60 -6.97 7.99
N SER A 160 37.55 -7.27 7.26
CA SER A 160 37.64 -7.61 5.84
C SER A 160 36.40 -7.15 5.05
N GLY A 161 36.57 -6.94 3.77
CA GLY A 161 35.53 -6.53 2.83
C GLY A 161 35.75 -5.12 2.28
N LEU A 162 34.82 -4.64 1.49
CA LEU A 162 34.78 -3.27 0.96
C LEU A 162 34.13 -2.33 1.99
N GLY A 163 34.65 -1.11 2.12
CA GLY A 163 34.07 -0.08 2.99
C GLY A 163 35.09 0.94 3.42
N THR A 164 34.65 1.91 4.22
CA THR A 164 35.49 2.98 4.76
C THR A 164 36.20 2.52 6.01
N ARG A 165 37.48 2.83 6.14
CA ARG A 165 38.25 2.54 7.35
C ARG A 165 37.80 3.45 8.49
N LEU A 166 37.84 2.91 9.73
CA LEU A 166 37.61 3.74 10.90
C LEU A 166 38.72 4.79 11.03
N PRO A 167 38.40 6.09 11.18
CA PRO A 167 39.41 7.16 11.22
C PRO A 167 40.42 7.02 12.36
N TRP A 168 40.01 6.45 13.47
CA TRP A 168 40.80 6.29 14.67
C TRP A 168 41.42 4.89 14.86
N ASP A 169 41.01 3.93 14.00
CA ASP A 169 41.52 2.56 14.03
C ASP A 169 41.51 1.94 12.64
N ASN A 170 42.52 2.23 11.85
CA ASN A 170 42.64 1.87 10.45
C ASN A 170 42.68 0.37 10.14
N GLU A 171 42.85 -0.49 11.15
CA GLU A 171 42.74 -1.94 10.98
C GLU A 171 41.30 -2.41 10.76
N TRP A 172 40.33 -1.58 11.10
CA TRP A 172 38.92 -1.85 11.00
C TRP A 172 38.24 -1.08 9.89
N ILE A 173 37.29 -1.72 9.26
CA ILE A 173 36.41 -1.17 8.23
C ILE A 173 35.03 -0.98 8.85
N ILE A 174 34.39 0.14 8.64
CA ILE A 174 33.02 0.39 9.08
C ILE A 174 32.09 -0.66 8.48
N GLU A 175 31.22 -1.22 9.28
CA GLU A 175 30.19 -2.16 8.84
C GLU A 175 29.18 -1.45 7.93
N SER A 176 28.81 -2.07 6.80
CA SER A 176 28.03 -1.40 5.74
C SER A 176 26.66 -0.86 6.16
N LEU A 177 25.99 -1.51 7.13
CA LEU A 177 24.73 -1.00 7.66
C LEU A 177 24.92 0.21 8.59
N SER A 178 26.12 0.38 9.16
CA SER A 178 26.47 1.55 9.98
C SER A 178 26.97 2.72 9.14
N ASP A 179 27.66 2.44 8.03
CA ASP A 179 28.24 3.43 7.13
C ASP A 179 27.17 4.15 6.31
N SER A 180 26.12 3.45 5.91
CA SER A 180 25.11 3.96 4.95
C SER A 180 23.89 4.63 5.58
N VAL A 181 23.85 4.92 6.88
CA VAL A 181 22.64 5.44 7.54
C VAL A 181 22.34 6.91 7.28
N ILE A 182 23.34 7.70 6.87
CA ILE A 182 23.21 9.15 6.60
C ILE A 182 23.67 9.54 5.18
N TYR A 183 23.82 8.57 4.27
CA TYR A 183 24.33 8.86 2.93
C TYR A 183 23.50 9.88 2.14
N MET A 184 22.22 10.02 2.47
CA MET A 184 21.35 11.03 1.85
C MET A 184 21.81 12.47 2.17
N ALA A 185 22.48 12.72 3.26
CA ALA A 185 23.11 14.00 3.56
C ALA A 185 24.33 14.27 2.63
N TYR A 186 24.98 13.23 2.16
CA TYR A 186 26.11 13.33 1.25
C TYR A 186 25.70 13.60 -0.20
N TYR A 187 24.55 13.11 -0.65
CA TYR A 187 24.11 13.24 -2.03
C TYR A 187 24.09 14.71 -2.55
N PRO A 188 23.52 15.69 -1.83
CA PRO A 188 23.57 17.09 -2.27
C PRO A 188 24.98 17.65 -2.40
N LEU A 189 25.94 17.10 -1.63
CA LEU A 189 27.31 17.53 -1.59
C LEU A 189 28.18 16.86 -2.68
N SER A 190 27.89 15.61 -3.02
CA SER A 190 28.75 14.74 -3.84
C SER A 190 29.09 15.34 -5.20
N LYS A 191 28.16 16.08 -5.81
CA LYS A 191 28.41 16.76 -7.11
C LYS A 191 29.47 17.86 -7.04
N TYR A 192 29.73 18.43 -5.87
CA TYR A 192 30.75 19.45 -5.67
C TYR A 192 32.11 18.87 -5.30
N ILE A 193 32.20 17.58 -4.97
CA ILE A 193 33.43 16.95 -4.50
C ILE A 193 34.18 16.33 -5.68
N SER A 194 35.50 16.52 -5.71
CA SER A 194 36.39 15.93 -6.69
C SER A 194 37.68 15.43 -6.01
N ASN A 195 38.24 14.36 -6.53
CA ASN A 195 39.59 13.89 -6.16
C ASN A 195 40.68 14.41 -7.13
N ASP A 196 40.29 15.18 -8.18
CA ASP A 196 41.23 15.71 -9.18
C ASP A 196 41.48 17.20 -8.94
N ALA A 197 42.68 17.55 -8.51
CA ALA A 197 43.11 18.90 -8.26
C ALA A 197 43.09 19.81 -9.53
N ASN A 198 43.14 19.24 -10.72
CA ASN A 198 43.06 20.00 -11.96
C ASN A 198 41.63 20.48 -12.23
N LEU A 199 40.63 19.71 -11.80
CA LEU A 199 39.23 20.09 -11.93
C LEU A 199 38.83 21.20 -10.95
N GLN A 200 39.49 21.34 -9.80
CA GLN A 200 39.22 22.41 -8.84
C GLN A 200 39.47 23.82 -9.44
N LYS A 201 40.49 23.96 -10.30
CA LYS A 201 40.84 25.25 -10.90
C LYS A 201 39.95 25.68 -12.06
N SER A 202 39.25 24.74 -12.66
CA SER A 202 38.41 24.96 -13.86
C SER A 202 36.91 24.83 -13.63
N THR A 203 36.50 24.35 -12.45
CA THR A 203 35.09 24.06 -12.12
C THR A 203 34.82 24.41 -10.67
N ASP A 204 33.55 24.59 -10.32
CA ASP A 204 33.06 24.77 -8.93
C ASP A 204 33.17 23.48 -8.12
N LYS A 205 34.39 22.88 -8.05
CA LYS A 205 34.66 21.65 -7.33
C LYS A 205 35.55 21.90 -6.12
N VAL A 206 35.31 21.09 -5.09
CA VAL A 206 36.07 21.07 -3.83
C VAL A 206 36.84 19.77 -3.78
N LEU A 207 38.09 19.81 -3.35
CA LEU A 207 38.86 18.58 -3.10
C LEU A 207 38.37 17.88 -1.85
N ALA A 208 38.30 16.56 -1.90
CA ALA A 208 37.93 15.76 -0.74
C ALA A 208 38.81 16.04 0.49
N ASP A 209 40.12 16.31 0.26
CA ASP A 209 41.09 16.63 1.32
C ASP A 209 40.85 18.01 1.98
N ASP A 210 40.14 18.91 1.36
CA ASP A 210 39.79 20.23 1.91
C ASP A 210 38.50 20.17 2.78
N LEU A 211 37.79 19.04 2.80
CA LEU A 211 36.60 18.82 3.60
C LEU A 211 36.98 18.41 5.04
N ASN A 212 36.94 19.38 5.92
CA ASN A 212 37.23 19.20 7.35
C ASN A 212 35.94 19.23 8.21
N ASP A 213 36.08 18.96 9.51
CA ASP A 213 34.95 18.98 10.44
C ASP A 213 34.22 20.31 10.45
N ALA A 214 34.94 21.43 10.33
CA ALA A 214 34.34 22.77 10.30
C ALA A 214 33.46 22.98 9.07
N PHE A 215 33.84 22.42 7.91
CA PHE A 215 33.01 22.43 6.71
C PHE A 215 31.68 21.68 6.94
N PHE A 216 31.74 20.44 7.46
CA PHE A 216 30.53 19.66 7.71
C PHE A 216 29.66 20.29 8.81
N ASP A 217 30.25 20.81 9.87
CA ASP A 217 29.53 21.52 10.92
C ASP A 217 28.80 22.75 10.35
N TYR A 218 29.42 23.49 9.43
CA TYR A 218 28.81 24.64 8.78
C TYR A 218 27.66 24.26 7.83
N VAL A 219 27.94 23.31 6.96
CA VAL A 219 26.98 22.91 5.90
C VAL A 219 25.81 22.15 6.47
N LEU A 220 26.08 21.11 7.29
CA LEU A 220 25.06 20.18 7.77
C LEU A 220 24.35 20.67 9.03
N LEU A 221 25.07 21.31 9.94
CA LEU A 221 24.56 21.69 11.26
C LEU A 221 24.33 23.19 11.44
N GLY A 222 24.78 24.00 10.49
CA GLY A 222 24.64 25.46 10.58
C GLY A 222 25.51 26.11 11.64
N LYS A 223 26.57 25.42 12.11
CA LYS A 223 27.54 25.89 13.09
C LYS A 223 28.70 26.59 12.38
N ASN A 224 29.51 27.33 13.15
CA ASN A 224 30.71 28.06 12.71
C ASN A 224 30.42 29.28 11.82
N ASP A 225 31.41 30.19 11.78
CA ASP A 225 31.38 31.37 10.91
C ASP A 225 31.84 31.01 9.50
N MET A 226 31.12 31.47 8.47
CA MET A 226 31.39 31.19 7.08
C MET A 226 32.80 31.60 6.62
N ASN A 227 33.28 32.77 7.10
CA ASN A 227 34.59 33.28 6.67
C ASN A 227 35.74 32.45 7.29
N VAL A 228 35.54 31.96 8.51
CA VAL A 228 36.48 31.06 9.18
C VAL A 228 36.55 29.72 8.42
N VAL A 229 35.39 29.14 8.10
CA VAL A 229 35.30 27.89 7.34
C VAL A 229 35.89 28.06 5.94
N ALA A 230 35.61 29.16 5.24
CA ALA A 230 36.17 29.45 3.92
C ALA A 230 37.70 29.47 3.91
N ARG A 231 38.27 30.11 4.93
CA ARG A 231 39.74 30.17 5.08
C ARG A 231 40.35 28.81 5.38
N ASP A 232 39.73 28.08 6.31
CA ASP A 232 40.31 26.83 6.83
C ASP A 232 40.10 25.65 5.85
N SER A 233 39.03 25.67 5.03
CA SER A 233 38.73 24.68 3.98
C SER A 233 39.23 25.11 2.57
N LYS A 234 39.75 26.33 2.40
CA LYS A 234 40.15 26.91 1.10
C LYS A 234 39.02 26.94 0.06
N ILE A 235 37.78 26.99 0.49
CA ILE A 235 36.58 27.06 -0.35
C ILE A 235 36.07 28.49 -0.33
N SER A 236 35.65 29.02 -1.48
CA SER A 236 35.11 30.38 -1.51
C SER A 236 33.79 30.48 -0.73
N THR A 237 33.52 31.68 -0.19
CA THR A 237 32.28 31.94 0.55
C THR A 237 31.03 31.71 -0.31
N GLU A 238 31.08 32.08 -1.59
CA GLU A 238 29.99 31.91 -2.56
C GLU A 238 29.70 30.42 -2.80
N LEU A 239 30.75 29.59 -2.90
CA LEU A 239 30.59 28.15 -3.08
C LEU A 239 30.09 27.45 -1.80
N LEU A 240 30.59 27.87 -0.64
CA LEU A 240 30.11 27.36 0.66
C LEU A 240 28.63 27.67 0.85
N GLU A 241 28.20 28.90 0.54
CA GLU A 241 26.80 29.29 0.65
C GLU A 241 25.91 28.49 -0.31
N ARG A 242 26.35 28.30 -1.55
CA ARG A 242 25.63 27.51 -2.55
C ARG A 242 25.48 26.06 -2.11
N ILE A 243 26.55 25.41 -1.60
CA ILE A 243 26.52 24.05 -1.10
C ILE A 243 25.57 23.92 0.10
N LYS A 244 25.64 24.89 1.04
CA LYS A 244 24.75 24.91 2.20
C LYS A 244 23.27 25.08 1.81
N ASN A 245 22.97 26.02 0.90
CA ASN A 245 21.61 26.26 0.45
C ASN A 245 21.02 25.04 -0.26
N GLU A 246 21.84 24.34 -1.04
CA GLU A 246 21.40 23.09 -1.66
C GLU A 246 21.15 21.99 -0.65
N PHE A 247 22.04 21.83 0.36
CA PHE A 247 21.76 20.90 1.46
C PHE A 247 20.46 21.25 2.19
N LEU A 248 20.23 22.53 2.49
CA LEU A 248 19.02 22.98 3.16
C LEU A 248 17.74 22.78 2.32
N TYR A 249 17.87 22.75 0.99
CA TYR A 249 16.74 22.40 0.11
C TYR A 249 16.35 20.92 0.24
N PHE A 250 17.32 19.99 0.35
CA PHE A 250 17.08 18.57 0.44
C PHE A 250 16.91 18.02 1.87
N TYR A 251 17.22 18.82 2.91
CA TYR A 251 17.09 18.44 4.31
C TYR A 251 16.14 19.36 5.07
N PRO A 252 15.28 18.78 5.89
CA PRO A 252 15.16 17.37 6.29
C PRO A 252 14.74 16.45 5.13
N VAL A 253 15.10 15.17 5.22
CA VAL A 253 14.66 14.13 4.29
C VAL A 253 13.14 14.06 4.29
N ASP A 254 12.49 14.28 3.15
CA ASP A 254 11.03 14.29 3.04
C ASP A 254 10.46 12.89 3.19
N SER A 255 11.01 11.89 2.49
CA SER A 255 10.54 10.50 2.59
C SER A 255 11.65 9.49 2.36
N ARG A 256 11.70 8.45 3.20
CA ARG A 256 12.60 7.31 3.07
C ARG A 256 11.79 6.05 2.77
N HIS A 257 11.93 5.51 1.55
CA HIS A 257 11.26 4.27 1.13
C HIS A 257 12.20 3.07 1.25
N SER A 258 11.73 1.97 1.85
CA SER A 258 12.54 0.76 2.02
C SER A 258 11.70 -0.48 2.31
N GLY A 259 12.33 -1.66 2.24
CA GLY A 259 11.68 -2.93 2.55
C GLY A 259 11.57 -3.20 4.05
N ARG A 260 10.55 -3.96 4.43
CA ARG A 260 10.26 -4.34 5.83
C ARG A 260 11.41 -5.08 6.52
N ASP A 261 12.20 -5.85 5.77
CA ASP A 261 13.37 -6.57 6.27
C ASP A 261 14.48 -5.64 6.80
N LEU A 262 14.43 -4.34 6.48
CA LEU A 262 15.36 -3.34 6.99
C LEU A 262 14.88 -2.61 8.26
N ILE A 263 13.67 -2.85 8.75
CA ILE A 263 13.21 -2.28 10.02
C ILE A 263 14.12 -2.67 11.19
N PRO A 264 14.46 -3.97 11.40
CA PRO A 264 15.26 -4.38 12.57
C PRO A 264 16.73 -3.98 12.50
N ASN A 265 17.16 -3.29 11.45
CA ASN A 265 18.54 -2.89 11.24
C ASN A 265 18.66 -1.49 10.63
N HIS A 266 18.85 -1.37 9.32
CA HIS A 266 19.20 -0.12 8.63
C HIS A 266 18.22 1.03 8.90
N LEU A 267 16.90 0.81 8.87
CA LEU A 267 15.91 1.88 9.10
C LEU A 267 15.92 2.36 10.55
N THR A 268 16.08 1.46 11.51
CA THR A 268 16.20 1.86 12.92
C THR A 268 17.54 2.56 13.18
N PHE A 269 18.64 2.11 12.56
CA PHE A 269 19.91 2.81 12.65
C PHE A 269 19.87 4.20 12.02
N PHE A 270 19.16 4.35 10.91
CA PHE A 270 18.88 5.65 10.29
C PHE A 270 18.18 6.61 11.29
N ILE A 271 17.16 6.14 12.00
CA ILE A 271 16.46 6.93 13.03
C ILE A 271 17.44 7.35 14.13
N PHE A 272 18.19 6.40 14.70
CA PHE A 272 19.15 6.69 15.76
C PHE A 272 20.21 7.70 15.32
N ASN A 273 20.84 7.48 14.16
CA ASN A 273 21.94 8.33 13.72
C ASN A 273 21.46 9.74 13.35
N HIS A 274 20.28 9.90 12.77
CA HIS A 274 19.72 11.23 12.52
C HIS A 274 19.46 11.99 13.84
N THR A 275 18.98 11.31 14.86
CA THR A 275 18.75 11.96 16.18
C THR A 275 20.03 12.28 16.93
N ALA A 276 21.15 11.62 16.64
CA ALA A 276 22.45 11.91 17.23
C ALA A 276 23.17 13.08 16.54
N ILE A 277 23.08 13.15 15.23
CA ILE A 277 23.87 14.07 14.39
C ILE A 277 23.14 15.37 14.16
N PHE A 278 21.86 15.32 13.81
CA PHE A 278 21.11 16.48 13.36
C PHE A 278 20.22 17.10 14.45
N PRO A 279 20.03 18.43 14.42
CA PRO A 279 19.03 19.09 15.25
C PRO A 279 17.61 18.67 14.81
N LYS A 280 16.63 18.86 15.69
CA LYS A 280 15.26 18.35 15.52
C LYS A 280 14.54 18.86 14.25
N ASP A 281 14.83 20.04 13.80
CA ASP A 281 14.28 20.64 12.58
C ASP A 281 14.80 19.98 11.30
N LYS A 282 15.88 19.19 11.39
CA LYS A 282 16.47 18.42 10.30
C LYS A 282 16.23 16.92 10.40
N TRP A 283 15.42 16.47 11.34
CA TRP A 283 15.03 15.07 11.42
C TRP A 283 14.14 14.65 10.25
N PRO A 284 14.25 13.41 9.77
CA PRO A 284 13.43 12.89 8.68
C PRO A 284 11.93 13.04 8.95
N LYS A 285 11.16 13.35 7.88
CA LYS A 285 9.72 13.60 8.00
C LYS A 285 8.88 12.31 7.85
N GLN A 286 9.32 11.39 6.97
CA GLN A 286 8.51 10.21 6.62
C GLN A 286 9.38 8.99 6.35
N ILE A 287 8.87 7.82 6.76
CA ILE A 287 9.34 6.50 6.30
C ILE A 287 8.17 5.75 5.68
N VAL A 288 8.39 5.20 4.47
CA VAL A 288 7.44 4.32 3.79
C VAL A 288 8.06 2.94 3.67
N VAL A 289 7.34 1.90 4.13
CA VAL A 289 7.83 0.53 4.14
C VAL A 289 6.99 -0.35 3.24
N ASN A 290 7.64 -1.00 2.28
CA ASN A 290 7.04 -1.95 1.36
C ASN A 290 7.35 -3.40 1.74
N GLY A 291 6.52 -4.33 1.24
CA GLY A 291 6.73 -5.77 1.35
C GLY A 291 7.90 -6.27 0.51
N SER A 292 8.09 -7.58 0.50
CA SER A 292 9.12 -8.26 -0.30
C SER A 292 8.64 -8.53 -1.72
N VAL A 293 9.54 -8.96 -2.61
CA VAL A 293 9.19 -9.43 -3.94
C VAL A 293 9.18 -10.96 -3.96
N LEU A 294 8.07 -11.52 -4.39
CA LEU A 294 7.89 -12.95 -4.65
C LEU A 294 8.09 -13.25 -6.14
N MET A 295 8.31 -14.50 -6.48
CA MET A 295 8.31 -15.04 -7.83
C MET A 295 7.27 -16.15 -7.89
N GLU A 296 6.19 -15.95 -8.66
CA GLU A 296 5.08 -16.89 -8.78
C GLU A 296 4.58 -17.34 -7.39
N GLY A 297 4.31 -16.38 -6.50
CA GLY A 297 3.82 -16.60 -5.14
C GLY A 297 4.83 -17.16 -4.14
N LYS A 298 6.10 -17.32 -4.53
CA LYS A 298 7.15 -17.91 -3.68
C LYS A 298 8.29 -16.94 -3.44
N LYS A 299 8.88 -16.99 -2.24
CA LYS A 299 10.07 -16.19 -1.92
C LYS A 299 11.22 -16.55 -2.87
N MET A 300 11.85 -15.51 -3.45
CA MET A 300 13.02 -15.69 -4.31
C MET A 300 14.19 -16.28 -3.55
N SER A 301 14.80 -17.34 -4.09
CA SER A 301 15.95 -18.01 -3.51
C SER A 301 16.85 -18.60 -4.59
N LYS A 302 18.17 -18.40 -4.47
CA LYS A 302 19.16 -19.03 -5.37
C LYS A 302 19.10 -20.55 -5.31
N SER A 303 18.84 -21.12 -4.12
CA SER A 303 18.73 -22.56 -3.93
C SER A 303 17.49 -23.18 -4.57
N LEU A 304 16.41 -22.40 -4.75
CA LEU A 304 15.21 -22.82 -5.43
C LEU A 304 15.25 -22.57 -6.95
N GLY A 305 16.27 -21.87 -7.45
CA GLY A 305 16.39 -21.53 -8.86
C GLY A 305 15.30 -20.57 -9.39
N ASN A 306 14.50 -19.96 -8.52
CA ASN A 306 13.39 -19.09 -8.87
C ASN A 306 13.78 -17.60 -8.83
N ILE A 307 14.99 -17.27 -9.29
CA ILE A 307 15.49 -15.90 -9.39
C ILE A 307 15.63 -15.55 -10.87
N ILE A 308 15.08 -14.41 -11.26
CA ILE A 308 15.33 -13.81 -12.56
C ILE A 308 16.20 -12.56 -12.35
N PRO A 309 17.37 -12.43 -13.00
CA PRO A 309 18.13 -11.20 -12.99
C PRO A 309 17.34 -10.05 -13.60
N LEU A 310 17.34 -8.87 -12.98
CA LEU A 310 16.55 -7.73 -13.45
C LEU A 310 16.85 -7.35 -14.91
N ARG A 311 18.13 -7.42 -15.33
CA ARG A 311 18.52 -7.16 -16.73
C ARG A 311 17.83 -8.12 -17.69
N GLN A 312 17.86 -9.41 -17.39
CA GLN A 312 17.19 -10.43 -18.21
C GLN A 312 15.67 -10.18 -18.27
N ALA A 313 15.06 -9.85 -17.14
CA ALA A 313 13.63 -9.54 -17.10
C ALA A 313 13.29 -8.31 -17.98
N ILE A 314 14.11 -7.25 -17.92
CA ILE A 314 13.92 -6.05 -18.75
C ILE A 314 14.10 -6.36 -20.25
N GLU A 315 15.08 -7.17 -20.61
CA GLU A 315 15.31 -7.58 -21.99
C GLU A 315 14.14 -8.41 -22.55
N GLU A 316 13.52 -9.25 -21.73
CA GLU A 316 12.42 -10.13 -22.14
C GLU A 316 11.05 -9.43 -22.14
N TYR A 317 10.74 -8.64 -21.12
CA TYR A 317 9.41 -8.08 -20.92
C TYR A 317 9.31 -6.57 -21.12
N GLY A 318 10.42 -5.85 -21.06
CA GLY A 318 10.48 -4.39 -21.07
C GLY A 318 10.41 -3.80 -19.67
N ALA A 319 10.96 -2.60 -19.49
CA ALA A 319 11.03 -1.93 -18.18
C ALA A 319 9.65 -1.55 -17.65
N ASP A 320 8.81 -0.91 -18.46
CA ASP A 320 7.50 -0.43 -18.03
C ASP A 320 6.51 -1.55 -17.64
N PRO A 321 6.40 -2.66 -18.39
CA PRO A 321 5.59 -3.78 -17.95
C PRO A 321 6.00 -4.36 -16.60
N ILE A 322 7.32 -4.44 -16.32
CA ILE A 322 7.82 -4.89 -15.01
C ILE A 322 7.46 -3.91 -13.92
N ARG A 323 7.71 -2.60 -14.12
CA ARG A 323 7.37 -1.55 -13.15
C ARG A 323 5.88 -1.58 -12.79
N LEU A 324 5.04 -1.61 -13.79
CA LEU A 324 3.58 -1.67 -13.60
C LEU A 324 3.14 -2.96 -12.90
N THR A 325 3.74 -4.11 -13.25
CA THR A 325 3.43 -5.39 -12.60
C THR A 325 3.74 -5.34 -11.10
N MET A 326 4.93 -4.86 -10.73
CA MET A 326 5.32 -4.74 -9.33
C MET A 326 4.38 -3.82 -8.55
N LEU A 327 4.01 -2.68 -9.14
CA LEU A 327 3.17 -1.67 -8.48
C LEU A 327 1.68 -2.06 -8.47
N ALA A 328 1.22 -2.85 -9.45
CA ALA A 328 -0.18 -3.29 -9.54
C ALA A 328 -0.48 -4.58 -8.77
N SER A 329 0.57 -5.35 -8.39
CA SER A 329 0.37 -6.65 -7.73
C SER A 329 0.02 -6.54 -6.25
N SER A 330 0.37 -5.44 -5.58
CA SER A 330 0.20 -5.29 -4.13
C SER A 330 0.07 -3.84 -3.69
N GLU A 331 -0.52 -3.63 -2.53
CA GLU A 331 -0.41 -2.35 -1.79
C GLU A 331 0.85 -2.36 -0.90
N ILE A 332 1.20 -1.21 -0.30
CA ILE A 332 2.51 -0.90 0.28
C ILE A 332 3.10 -2.03 1.15
N LEU A 333 2.34 -2.60 2.10
CA LEU A 333 2.86 -3.59 3.05
C LEU A 333 2.80 -5.03 2.54
N GLN A 334 2.03 -5.26 1.49
CA GLN A 334 1.88 -6.58 0.90
C GLN A 334 3.10 -6.95 0.06
N ASP A 335 3.43 -8.23 0.03
CA ASP A 335 4.48 -8.72 -0.87
C ASP A 335 4.02 -8.59 -2.32
N SER A 336 4.87 -8.00 -3.15
CA SER A 336 4.63 -7.88 -4.60
C SER A 336 5.00 -9.19 -5.29
N ASP A 337 4.17 -9.65 -6.22
CA ASP A 337 4.43 -10.87 -6.96
C ASP A 337 4.87 -10.61 -8.40
N PHE A 338 6.05 -11.13 -8.75
CA PHE A 338 6.53 -11.16 -10.13
C PHE A 338 5.83 -12.32 -10.85
N SER A 339 4.61 -12.08 -11.32
CA SER A 339 3.80 -13.05 -12.05
C SER A 339 3.94 -12.85 -13.55
N PHE A 340 4.30 -13.91 -14.27
CA PHE A 340 4.44 -13.89 -15.73
C PHE A 340 3.11 -13.61 -16.43
N ASP A 341 2.00 -14.10 -15.90
CA ASP A 341 0.68 -13.86 -16.50
C ASP A 341 0.23 -12.41 -16.30
N LEU A 342 0.52 -11.82 -15.13
CA LEU A 342 0.23 -10.40 -14.90
C LEU A 342 1.08 -9.50 -15.81
N ILE A 343 2.36 -9.83 -16.03
CA ILE A 343 3.24 -9.08 -16.94
C ILE A 343 2.68 -9.10 -18.36
N LYS A 344 2.27 -10.29 -18.86
CA LYS A 344 1.66 -10.43 -20.19
C LYS A 344 0.37 -9.62 -20.31
N GLY A 345 -0.48 -9.67 -19.27
CA GLY A 345 -1.72 -8.91 -19.22
C GLY A 345 -1.47 -7.39 -19.27
N ILE A 346 -0.52 -6.89 -18.49
CA ILE A 346 -0.14 -5.47 -18.50
C ILE A 346 0.48 -5.06 -19.85
N ARG A 347 1.34 -5.90 -20.43
CA ARG A 347 1.91 -5.64 -21.76
C ARG A 347 0.83 -5.55 -22.83
N SER A 348 -0.16 -6.45 -22.80
CA SER A 348 -1.32 -6.37 -23.70
C SER A 348 -2.09 -5.07 -23.49
N LYS A 349 -2.31 -4.66 -22.25
CA LYS A 349 -3.01 -3.42 -21.90
C LYS A 349 -2.29 -2.18 -22.44
N LEU A 350 -0.97 -2.09 -22.27
CA LEU A 350 -0.18 -1.01 -22.85
C LEU A 350 -0.27 -0.99 -24.38
N TYR A 351 -0.24 -2.17 -25.00
CA TYR A 351 -0.39 -2.29 -26.45
C TYR A 351 -1.77 -1.83 -26.94
N ASP A 352 -2.84 -2.12 -26.20
CA ASP A 352 -4.20 -1.67 -26.54
C ASP A 352 -4.32 -0.13 -26.42
N ILE A 353 -3.70 0.46 -25.40
CA ILE A 353 -3.63 1.92 -25.26
C ILE A 353 -2.88 2.54 -26.45
N TYR A 354 -1.70 1.96 -26.79
CA TYR A 354 -0.91 2.38 -27.94
C TYR A 354 -1.71 2.35 -29.25
N ARG A 355 -2.39 1.22 -29.52
CA ARG A 355 -3.25 1.06 -30.69
C ARG A 355 -4.37 2.09 -30.74
N THR A 356 -4.99 2.38 -29.62
CA THR A 356 -6.05 3.39 -29.52
C THR A 356 -5.52 4.77 -29.89
N VAL A 357 -4.33 5.14 -29.41
CA VAL A 357 -3.71 6.43 -29.75
C VAL A 357 -3.36 6.49 -31.24
N ILE A 358 -2.77 5.43 -31.80
CA ILE A 358 -2.43 5.37 -33.23
C ILE A 358 -3.68 5.48 -34.10
N ALA A 359 -4.75 4.75 -33.77
CA ALA A 359 -6.00 4.79 -34.52
C ALA A 359 -6.62 6.20 -34.57
N HIS A 360 -6.39 7.01 -33.53
CA HIS A 360 -6.94 8.35 -33.40
C HIS A 360 -5.90 9.47 -33.54
N LYS A 361 -4.71 9.17 -34.06
CA LYS A 361 -3.60 10.14 -34.15
C LYS A 361 -4.00 11.47 -34.78
N ASN A 362 -4.89 11.45 -35.79
CA ASN A 362 -5.31 12.64 -36.49
C ASN A 362 -6.05 13.68 -35.62
N ILE A 363 -6.69 13.26 -34.50
CA ILE A 363 -7.40 14.20 -33.62
C ILE A 363 -6.46 15.20 -32.95
N PHE A 364 -5.16 14.87 -32.80
CA PHE A 364 -4.20 15.76 -32.14
C PHE A 364 -3.76 16.91 -33.02
N THR A 365 -3.90 16.79 -34.36
CA THR A 365 -3.56 17.82 -35.34
C THR A 365 -4.74 18.72 -35.74
N ILE A 366 -5.95 18.34 -35.35
CA ILE A 366 -7.18 19.10 -35.70
C ILE A 366 -7.36 20.22 -34.69
N THR A 367 -7.43 21.46 -35.19
CA THR A 367 -7.70 22.69 -34.42
C THR A 367 -9.18 23.05 -34.39
N GLN A 368 -10.08 22.12 -34.63
CA GLN A 368 -11.51 22.39 -34.66
C GLN A 368 -12.10 22.61 -33.26
N ASN A 369 -12.55 23.85 -32.99
CA ASN A 369 -13.33 24.24 -31.82
C ASN A 369 -14.84 24.00 -32.04
N SER A 370 -15.27 22.82 -32.43
CA SER A 370 -16.70 22.51 -32.42
C SER A 370 -17.09 22.08 -31.00
N LEU A 371 -17.71 22.99 -30.31
CA LEU A 371 -18.37 22.75 -29.02
C LEU A 371 -19.74 22.08 -29.25
N ASP A 372 -19.77 20.87 -29.82
CA ASP A 372 -21.00 20.08 -29.83
C ASP A 372 -21.06 19.28 -28.52
N HIS A 373 -21.52 19.95 -27.46
CA HIS A 373 -21.71 19.41 -26.10
C HIS A 373 -23.20 19.23 -25.78
N ASP A 374 -23.95 18.61 -26.64
CA ASP A 374 -25.43 18.55 -26.49
C ASP A 374 -25.95 17.21 -25.95
N GLU A 375 -25.06 16.26 -25.62
CA GLU A 375 -25.48 14.92 -25.25
C GLU A 375 -25.12 14.60 -23.78
N LEU A 376 -25.97 13.83 -23.10
CA LEU A 376 -25.78 13.47 -21.69
C LEU A 376 -24.43 12.72 -21.45
N GLU A 377 -24.07 11.84 -22.39
CA GLU A 377 -22.80 11.10 -22.31
C GLU A 377 -21.56 11.98 -22.52
N ASP A 378 -21.67 13.13 -23.17
CA ASP A 378 -20.57 14.09 -23.33
C ASP A 378 -20.25 14.78 -22.00
N ASP A 379 -21.28 15.23 -21.30
CA ASP A 379 -21.13 15.78 -19.95
C ASP A 379 -20.61 14.74 -18.97
N TRP A 380 -21.08 13.50 -19.11
CA TRP A 380 -20.63 12.40 -18.27
C TRP A 380 -19.14 12.09 -18.47
N ILE A 381 -18.66 11.92 -19.72
CA ILE A 381 -17.25 11.61 -19.95
C ILE A 381 -16.34 12.77 -19.52
N SER A 382 -16.79 14.02 -19.71
CA SER A 382 -16.08 15.19 -19.20
C SER A 382 -15.93 15.15 -17.68
N SER A 383 -17.03 14.87 -16.95
CA SER A 383 -17.00 14.69 -15.50
C SER A 383 -16.11 13.53 -15.08
N ARG A 384 -16.19 12.38 -15.76
CA ARG A 384 -15.37 11.19 -15.46
C ARG A 384 -13.88 11.44 -15.61
N ILE A 385 -13.43 12.18 -16.62
CA ILE A 385 -12.03 12.58 -16.78
C ILE A 385 -11.56 13.32 -15.52
N GLN A 386 -12.31 14.31 -15.05
CA GLN A 386 -11.95 15.09 -13.86
C GLN A 386 -11.95 14.23 -12.58
N ARG A 387 -12.95 13.35 -12.46
CA ARG A 387 -13.08 12.42 -11.34
C ARG A 387 -11.88 11.48 -11.26
N ILE A 388 -11.46 10.91 -12.39
CA ILE A 388 -10.29 10.01 -12.45
C ILE A 388 -9.00 10.75 -12.06
N VAL A 389 -8.82 12.00 -12.48
CA VAL A 389 -7.68 12.82 -12.05
C VAL A 389 -7.71 13.00 -10.53
N LEU A 390 -8.85 13.39 -9.96
CA LEU A 390 -9.01 13.58 -8.52
C LEU A 390 -8.72 12.31 -7.73
N GLU A 391 -9.36 11.20 -8.09
CA GLU A 391 -9.23 9.90 -7.40
C GLU A 391 -7.81 9.34 -7.53
N THR A 392 -7.19 9.45 -8.70
CA THR A 392 -5.82 9.00 -8.94
C THR A 392 -4.82 9.82 -8.13
N THR A 393 -4.98 11.14 -8.12
CA THR A 393 -4.13 12.05 -7.33
C THR A 393 -4.24 11.72 -5.84
N SER A 394 -5.47 11.61 -5.31
CA SER A 394 -5.69 11.24 -3.91
C SER A 394 -5.13 9.85 -3.56
N ALA A 395 -5.21 8.90 -4.48
CA ALA A 395 -4.64 7.57 -4.27
C ALA A 395 -3.10 7.62 -4.20
N ILE A 396 -2.45 8.39 -5.09
CA ILE A 396 -0.98 8.55 -5.09
C ILE A 396 -0.52 9.26 -3.82
N GLU A 397 -1.17 10.34 -3.41
CA GLU A 397 -0.83 11.09 -2.19
C GLU A 397 -0.91 10.21 -0.93
N LYS A 398 -1.80 9.23 -0.91
CA LYS A 398 -1.97 8.24 0.17
C LYS A 398 -1.16 6.96 -0.05
N PHE A 399 -0.26 6.94 -1.03
CA PHE A 399 0.52 5.76 -1.42
C PHE A 399 -0.31 4.50 -1.77
N ARG A 400 -1.57 4.69 -2.20
CA ARG A 400 -2.42 3.61 -2.72
C ARG A 400 -2.18 3.44 -4.23
N ILE A 401 -0.97 2.99 -4.56
CA ILE A 401 -0.47 2.98 -5.94
C ILE A 401 -1.22 1.99 -6.82
N ARG A 402 -1.58 0.83 -6.28
CA ARG A 402 -2.40 -0.16 -7.00
C ARG A 402 -3.76 0.40 -7.39
N GLU A 403 -4.42 1.16 -6.49
CA GLU A 403 -5.67 1.85 -6.76
C GLU A 403 -5.50 2.89 -7.87
N ALA A 404 -4.45 3.72 -7.80
CA ALA A 404 -4.14 4.68 -8.85
C ALA A 404 -3.96 4.02 -10.22
N LEU A 405 -3.21 2.92 -10.29
CA LEU A 405 -3.03 2.15 -11.52
C LEU A 405 -4.32 1.49 -11.99
N HIS A 406 -5.18 1.02 -11.08
CA HIS A 406 -6.50 0.50 -11.45
C HIS A 406 -7.36 1.57 -12.14
N ASN A 407 -7.36 2.80 -11.63
CA ASN A 407 -8.07 3.91 -12.23
C ASN A 407 -7.55 4.18 -13.67
N ILE A 408 -6.24 4.24 -13.86
CA ILE A 408 -5.62 4.59 -15.15
C ILE A 408 -5.78 3.45 -16.18
N LEU A 409 -5.54 2.20 -15.77
CA LEU A 409 -5.46 1.07 -16.69
C LEU A 409 -6.83 0.42 -16.97
N TYR A 410 -7.77 0.45 -16.02
CA TYR A 410 -9.03 -0.27 -16.13
C TYR A 410 -10.25 0.62 -16.10
N LEU A 411 -10.39 1.53 -15.14
CA LEU A 411 -11.58 2.40 -15.09
C LEU A 411 -11.65 3.32 -16.30
N MET A 412 -10.54 3.91 -16.71
CA MET A 412 -10.50 4.70 -17.95
C MET A 412 -10.94 3.90 -19.18
N ASP A 413 -10.54 2.63 -19.30
CA ASP A 413 -10.98 1.80 -20.41
C ASP A 413 -12.51 1.54 -20.38
N ASN A 414 -13.03 1.25 -19.18
CA ASN A 414 -14.47 1.03 -19.01
C ASN A 414 -15.27 2.28 -19.36
N ASP A 415 -14.81 3.45 -18.93
CA ASP A 415 -15.44 4.72 -19.22
C ASP A 415 -15.40 5.05 -20.72
N LEU A 416 -14.26 4.85 -21.39
CA LEU A 416 -14.12 5.05 -22.83
C LEU A 416 -15.01 4.08 -23.63
N GLN A 417 -15.04 2.81 -23.27
CA GLN A 417 -15.89 1.81 -23.91
C GLN A 417 -17.37 2.12 -23.74
N TRP A 418 -17.77 2.55 -22.54
CA TRP A 418 -19.15 2.97 -22.29
C TRP A 418 -19.52 4.19 -23.13
N TYR A 419 -18.70 5.20 -23.18
CA TYR A 419 -18.90 6.38 -24.00
C TYR A 419 -19.04 6.04 -25.49
N GLN A 420 -18.15 5.18 -26.01
CA GLN A 420 -18.21 4.70 -27.39
C GLN A 420 -19.51 3.94 -27.69
N LYS A 421 -19.95 3.06 -26.79
CA LYS A 421 -21.23 2.33 -26.92
C LYS A 421 -22.43 3.27 -26.95
N ARG A 422 -22.44 4.30 -26.11
CA ARG A 422 -23.51 5.31 -26.08
C ARG A 422 -23.59 6.05 -27.43
N LYS A 423 -22.45 6.55 -27.93
CA LYS A 423 -22.39 7.22 -29.22
C LYS A 423 -22.79 6.32 -30.39
N LEU A 424 -22.29 5.10 -30.43
CA LEU A 424 -22.62 4.11 -31.46
C LEU A 424 -24.12 3.80 -31.48
N ALA A 425 -24.75 3.63 -30.33
CA ALA A 425 -26.17 3.35 -30.22
C ALA A 425 -27.05 4.50 -30.79
N LYS A 426 -26.54 5.72 -30.69
CA LYS A 426 -27.20 6.91 -31.31
C LYS A 426 -26.78 7.14 -32.77
N LYS A 427 -25.92 6.26 -33.34
CA LYS A 427 -25.33 6.42 -34.68
C LYS A 427 -24.53 7.72 -34.83
N LYS A 428 -23.90 8.16 -33.73
CA LYS A 428 -23.07 9.37 -33.67
C LYS A 428 -21.60 8.97 -33.51
N SER A 429 -20.69 9.85 -33.96
CA SER A 429 -19.26 9.71 -33.75
C SER A 429 -18.86 10.17 -32.34
N VAL A 430 -17.78 9.61 -31.83
CA VAL A 430 -17.14 10.09 -30.59
C VAL A 430 -16.66 11.54 -30.79
N CYS A 431 -16.85 12.38 -29.79
CA CYS A 431 -16.36 13.76 -29.86
C CYS A 431 -14.83 13.79 -29.74
N ASN A 432 -14.19 14.36 -30.76
CA ASN A 432 -12.72 14.39 -30.85
C ASN A 432 -12.08 15.17 -29.71
N ASN A 433 -12.70 16.22 -29.20
CA ASN A 433 -12.16 17.03 -28.11
C ASN A 433 -12.09 16.23 -26.81
N PHE A 434 -13.15 15.50 -26.46
CA PHE A 434 -13.15 14.64 -25.27
C PHE A 434 -12.18 13.48 -25.41
N LEU A 435 -12.12 12.85 -26.58
CA LEU A 435 -11.18 11.77 -26.81
C LEU A 435 -9.73 12.25 -26.72
N LYS A 436 -9.43 13.43 -27.25
CA LYS A 436 -8.14 14.07 -27.14
C LYS A 436 -7.77 14.37 -25.67
N GLU A 437 -8.67 15.03 -24.91
CA GLU A 437 -8.50 15.33 -23.50
C GLU A 437 -8.29 14.03 -22.71
N PHE A 438 -9.11 13.00 -22.94
CA PHE A 438 -9.02 11.70 -22.30
C PHE A 438 -7.67 11.03 -22.51
N LEU A 439 -7.19 10.96 -23.75
CA LEU A 439 -5.93 10.30 -24.09
C LEU A 439 -4.73 11.06 -23.53
N ILE A 440 -4.71 12.40 -23.63
CA ILE A 440 -3.64 13.22 -23.05
C ILE A 440 -3.59 13.07 -21.53
N THR A 441 -4.74 13.13 -20.87
CA THR A 441 -4.84 12.93 -19.42
C THR A 441 -4.30 11.55 -19.02
N ARG A 442 -4.70 10.50 -19.75
CA ARG A 442 -4.22 9.14 -19.49
C ARG A 442 -2.71 9.02 -19.59
N ILE A 443 -2.10 9.59 -20.64
CA ILE A 443 -0.65 9.56 -20.85
C ILE A 443 0.07 10.28 -19.70
N LYS A 444 -0.39 11.45 -19.30
CA LYS A 444 0.18 12.20 -18.19
C LYS A 444 0.08 11.46 -16.85
N LEU A 445 -1.10 10.86 -16.55
CA LEU A 445 -1.30 10.06 -15.34
C LEU A 445 -0.43 8.80 -15.32
N LEU A 446 -0.15 8.21 -16.49
CA LEU A 446 0.64 6.99 -16.62
C LEU A 446 2.15 7.26 -16.58
N ALA A 447 2.59 8.45 -16.92
CA ALA A 447 4.02 8.79 -17.08
C ALA A 447 4.90 8.45 -15.87
N PRO A 448 4.53 8.68 -14.60
CA PRO A 448 5.36 8.30 -13.46
C PRO A 448 5.56 6.78 -13.31
N PHE A 449 4.63 5.99 -13.82
CA PHE A 449 4.62 4.53 -13.68
C PHE A 449 5.22 3.81 -14.87
N ALA A 450 4.96 4.30 -16.09
CA ALA A 450 5.43 3.76 -17.36
C ALA A 450 6.07 4.88 -18.21
N PRO A 451 7.24 5.40 -17.79
CA PRO A 451 7.85 6.58 -18.40
C PRO A 451 8.23 6.36 -19.87
N PHE A 452 8.82 5.22 -20.23
CA PHE A 452 9.25 4.97 -21.61
C PHE A 452 8.07 4.88 -22.58
N PHE A 453 7.02 4.19 -22.16
CA PHE A 453 5.78 4.09 -22.92
C PHE A 453 5.12 5.47 -23.11
N SER A 454 5.05 6.24 -22.04
CA SER A 454 4.38 7.54 -22.06
C SER A 454 5.14 8.56 -22.91
N GLU A 455 6.47 8.56 -22.88
CA GLU A 455 7.31 9.42 -23.74
C GLU A 455 7.17 9.04 -25.22
N GLU A 456 7.19 7.76 -25.56
CA GLU A 456 6.98 7.28 -26.94
C GLU A 456 5.62 7.73 -27.47
N VAL A 457 4.55 7.54 -26.68
CA VAL A 457 3.20 7.94 -27.11
C VAL A 457 3.09 9.47 -27.19
N TRP A 458 3.75 10.21 -26.30
CA TRP A 458 3.78 11.68 -26.30
C TRP A 458 4.41 12.24 -27.58
N GLU A 459 5.51 11.65 -28.03
CA GLU A 459 6.16 12.02 -29.29
C GLU A 459 5.28 11.65 -30.51
N ILE A 460 4.65 10.49 -30.51
CA ILE A 460 3.78 10.02 -31.60
C ILE A 460 2.62 10.99 -31.85
N ILE A 461 2.04 11.57 -30.80
CA ILE A 461 0.95 12.55 -30.95
C ILE A 461 1.45 13.96 -31.27
N GLY A 462 2.75 14.14 -31.46
CA GLY A 462 3.37 15.36 -31.94
C GLY A 462 3.74 16.38 -30.84
N ASN A 463 3.71 16.01 -29.58
CA ASN A 463 4.06 16.88 -28.47
C ASN A 463 5.57 16.87 -28.18
N LYS A 464 6.09 17.98 -27.66
CA LYS A 464 7.52 18.18 -27.30
C LYS A 464 7.62 19.12 -26.10
N PRO A 465 8.70 19.07 -25.25
CA PRO A 465 9.84 18.15 -25.42
C PRO A 465 9.55 16.73 -24.90
N PHE A 466 9.16 16.58 -23.64
CA PHE A 466 8.90 15.30 -22.97
C PHE A 466 7.67 15.43 -22.07
N VAL A 467 6.89 14.33 -21.93
CA VAL A 467 5.75 14.30 -21.00
C VAL A 467 6.19 14.45 -19.55
N SER A 468 7.41 14.03 -19.23
CA SER A 468 7.98 14.17 -17.87
C SER A 468 8.24 15.62 -17.45
N PHE A 469 8.22 16.58 -18.37
CA PHE A 469 8.29 18.03 -18.07
C PHE A 469 6.91 18.69 -17.97
N GLU A 470 5.86 17.98 -18.29
CA GLU A 470 4.51 18.47 -18.19
C GLU A 470 4.02 18.51 -16.74
N SER A 471 3.18 19.49 -16.44
CA SER A 471 2.50 19.52 -15.15
C SER A 471 1.54 18.33 -15.00
N TRP A 472 1.43 17.85 -13.76
CA TRP A 472 0.39 16.88 -13.40
C TRP A 472 -0.99 17.43 -13.77
N PRO A 473 -1.93 16.60 -14.26
CA PRO A 473 -3.26 17.06 -14.60
C PRO A 473 -3.98 17.70 -13.41
N GLU A 474 -4.51 18.91 -13.60
CA GLU A 474 -5.29 19.60 -12.60
C GLU A 474 -6.78 19.31 -12.79
N VAL A 475 -7.49 19.25 -11.68
CA VAL A 475 -8.96 19.04 -11.69
C VAL A 475 -9.66 20.36 -12.00
N ASN A 476 -10.57 20.32 -12.96
CA ASN A 476 -11.50 21.43 -13.21
C ASN A 476 -12.85 21.10 -12.59
N ASP A 477 -13.11 21.61 -11.38
CA ASP A 477 -14.35 21.36 -10.64
C ASP A 477 -15.60 21.76 -11.39
N SER A 478 -15.53 22.76 -12.30
CA SER A 478 -16.69 23.19 -13.09
C SER A 478 -17.16 22.15 -14.11
N LYS A 479 -16.29 21.19 -14.47
CA LYS A 479 -16.61 20.06 -15.35
C LYS A 479 -17.17 18.85 -14.60
N ILE A 480 -17.11 18.83 -13.27
CA ILE A 480 -17.64 17.72 -12.47
C ILE A 480 -19.16 17.87 -12.37
N SER A 481 -19.89 16.98 -13.01
CA SER A 481 -21.36 16.93 -12.99
C SER A 481 -21.85 15.68 -12.27
N LEU A 482 -22.24 15.84 -11.01
CA LEU A 482 -22.79 14.74 -10.21
C LEU A 482 -24.07 14.18 -10.84
N ASN A 483 -24.85 15.06 -11.45
CA ASN A 483 -26.10 14.69 -12.12
C ASN A 483 -25.84 13.81 -13.36
N SER A 484 -24.86 14.16 -14.19
CA SER A 484 -24.50 13.34 -15.37
C SER A 484 -23.95 11.98 -14.98
N GLU A 485 -23.19 11.90 -13.87
CA GLU A 485 -22.70 10.62 -13.33
C GLU A 485 -23.85 9.72 -12.86
N ASP A 486 -24.84 10.27 -12.16
CA ASP A 486 -26.02 9.53 -11.70
C ASP A 486 -26.95 9.16 -12.87
N ASN A 487 -27.08 10.02 -13.89
CA ASN A 487 -27.84 9.73 -15.12
C ASN A 487 -27.26 8.48 -15.83
N GLU A 488 -25.96 8.44 -16.09
CA GLU A 488 -25.35 7.31 -16.77
C GLU A 488 -25.35 6.04 -15.90
N LYS A 489 -25.20 6.20 -14.58
CA LYS A 489 -25.33 5.06 -13.66
C LYS A 489 -26.74 4.47 -13.69
N LEU A 490 -27.79 5.29 -13.75
CA LEU A 490 -29.16 4.83 -13.87
C LEU A 490 -29.38 4.04 -15.18
N ILE A 491 -28.80 4.50 -16.29
CA ILE A 491 -28.89 3.79 -17.58
C ILE A 491 -28.18 2.43 -17.48
N GLN A 492 -26.98 2.39 -16.88
CA GLN A 492 -26.23 1.15 -16.68
C GLN A 492 -27.02 0.15 -15.84
N ASP A 493 -27.57 0.60 -14.72
CA ASP A 493 -28.35 -0.25 -13.80
C ASP A 493 -29.64 -0.76 -14.46
N MET A 494 -30.37 0.09 -15.22
CA MET A 494 -31.50 -0.31 -16.00
C MET A 494 -31.20 -1.43 -17.00
N ILE A 495 -30.13 -1.27 -17.79
CA ILE A 495 -29.72 -2.28 -18.77
C ILE A 495 -29.35 -3.59 -18.08
N PHE A 496 -28.57 -3.50 -17.00
CA PHE A 496 -28.16 -4.66 -16.21
C PHE A 496 -29.38 -5.42 -15.65
N ASP A 497 -30.34 -4.71 -15.07
CA ASP A 497 -31.54 -5.30 -14.48
C ASP A 497 -32.40 -5.98 -15.55
N ILE A 498 -32.60 -5.35 -16.71
CA ILE A 498 -33.34 -5.92 -17.82
C ILE A 498 -32.66 -7.18 -18.33
N GLN A 499 -31.32 -7.17 -18.54
CA GLN A 499 -30.57 -8.36 -18.96
C GLN A 499 -30.67 -9.48 -17.92
N LYS A 500 -30.63 -9.16 -16.65
CA LYS A 500 -30.79 -10.13 -15.54
C LYS A 500 -32.20 -10.74 -15.54
N ILE A 501 -33.24 -9.93 -15.66
CA ILE A 501 -34.65 -10.38 -15.73
C ILE A 501 -34.80 -11.31 -16.94
N THR A 502 -34.36 -10.89 -18.12
CA THR A 502 -34.41 -11.67 -19.36
C THR A 502 -33.72 -13.02 -19.24
N LYS A 503 -32.53 -13.03 -18.64
CA LYS A 503 -31.77 -14.27 -18.41
C LYS A 503 -32.49 -15.23 -17.45
N VAL A 504 -33.11 -14.72 -16.39
CA VAL A 504 -33.81 -15.53 -15.38
C VAL A 504 -35.15 -16.04 -15.90
N THR A 505 -35.91 -15.18 -16.58
CA THR A 505 -37.26 -15.49 -17.07
C THR A 505 -37.22 -16.25 -18.40
N LYS A 506 -36.12 -16.17 -19.16
CA LYS A 506 -35.95 -16.66 -20.51
C LYS A 506 -36.97 -16.08 -21.52
N ILE A 507 -37.53 -14.92 -21.21
CA ILE A 507 -38.44 -14.19 -22.10
C ILE A 507 -37.60 -13.43 -23.14
N ALA A 508 -37.94 -13.53 -24.41
CA ALA A 508 -37.40 -12.68 -25.46
C ALA A 508 -38.23 -11.38 -25.50
N PRO A 509 -37.71 -10.22 -25.07
CA PRO A 509 -38.48 -9.02 -24.91
C PRO A 509 -39.02 -8.49 -26.22
N GLN A 510 -40.34 -8.24 -26.30
CA GLN A 510 -41.00 -7.51 -27.38
C GLN A 510 -41.40 -6.12 -26.92
N LYS A 511 -41.79 -6.01 -25.64
CA LYS A 511 -42.13 -4.75 -25.01
C LYS A 511 -41.51 -4.68 -23.60
N ILE A 512 -41.02 -3.52 -23.27
CA ILE A 512 -40.49 -3.20 -21.94
C ILE A 512 -41.17 -1.92 -21.45
N MET A 513 -41.77 -2.00 -20.26
CA MET A 513 -42.27 -0.86 -19.54
C MET A 513 -41.39 -0.59 -18.32
N ILE A 514 -40.97 0.65 -18.17
CA ILE A 514 -40.12 1.14 -17.09
C ILE A 514 -40.90 2.18 -16.32
N TYR A 515 -41.03 2.01 -15.03
CA TYR A 515 -41.78 2.89 -14.14
C TYR A 515 -40.84 3.61 -13.19
N THR A 516 -40.80 4.94 -13.24
CA THR A 516 -40.04 5.78 -12.34
C THR A 516 -40.81 6.09 -11.07
N ALA A 517 -40.10 6.49 -10.03
CA ALA A 517 -40.69 6.80 -8.73
C ALA A 517 -41.59 8.07 -8.80
N SER A 518 -42.67 8.06 -8.02
CA SER A 518 -43.53 9.23 -7.84
C SER A 518 -42.83 10.40 -7.17
N THR A 519 -43.36 11.59 -7.34
CA THR A 519 -42.88 12.81 -6.67
C THR A 519 -42.85 12.65 -5.15
N THR A 520 -43.86 11.98 -4.56
CA THR A 520 -43.91 11.71 -3.13
C THR A 520 -42.76 10.80 -2.67
N LYS A 521 -42.42 9.75 -3.43
CA LYS A 521 -41.29 8.86 -3.15
C LYS A 521 -39.96 9.59 -3.25
N ASN A 522 -39.79 10.47 -4.23
CA ASN A 522 -38.59 11.29 -4.36
C ASN A 522 -38.42 12.26 -3.19
N LYS A 523 -39.50 12.89 -2.70
CA LYS A 523 -39.45 13.72 -1.49
C LYS A 523 -39.06 12.90 -0.26
N LEU A 524 -39.67 11.73 -0.08
CA LEU A 524 -39.33 10.83 1.02
C LEU A 524 -37.85 10.44 0.96
N TYR A 525 -37.33 10.08 -0.20
CA TYR A 525 -35.95 9.69 -0.39
C TYR A 525 -34.96 10.81 0.01
N LYS A 526 -35.23 12.05 -0.41
CA LYS A 526 -34.41 13.21 0.01
C LYS A 526 -34.40 13.40 1.54
N LYS A 527 -35.58 13.31 2.17
CA LYS A 527 -35.66 13.40 3.64
C LYS A 527 -34.91 12.28 4.35
N LEU A 528 -34.91 11.06 3.78
CA LEU A 528 -34.16 9.93 4.30
C LEU A 528 -32.67 10.15 4.16
N LEU A 529 -32.18 10.65 3.03
CA LEU A 529 -30.77 10.97 2.80
C LEU A 529 -30.26 12.00 3.83
N ASP A 530 -30.98 13.11 4.00
CA ASP A 530 -30.63 14.18 4.93
C ASP A 530 -30.61 13.69 6.38
N ARG A 531 -31.55 12.82 6.74
CA ARG A 531 -31.66 12.27 8.09
C ARG A 531 -30.55 11.28 8.41
N ILE A 532 -30.28 10.34 7.50
CA ILE A 532 -29.26 9.30 7.68
C ILE A 532 -27.85 9.88 7.64
N GLN A 533 -27.64 10.96 6.88
CA GLN A 533 -26.32 11.63 6.86
C GLN A 533 -26.01 12.36 8.19
N LYS A 534 -27.03 12.91 8.87
CA LYS A 534 -26.86 13.60 10.16
C LYS A 534 -26.55 12.66 11.32
N GLU A 535 -27.08 11.44 11.28
CA GLU A 535 -26.87 10.43 12.34
C GLU A 535 -26.52 9.09 11.71
N SER A 536 -25.26 8.70 11.81
CA SER A 536 -24.74 7.44 11.26
C SER A 536 -25.33 6.15 11.87
N THR A 537 -26.05 6.26 13.01
CA THR A 537 -26.77 5.16 13.68
C THR A 537 -28.27 5.38 13.59
N ALA A 538 -28.84 5.15 12.41
CA ALA A 538 -30.27 5.32 12.20
C ALA A 538 -31.06 4.17 12.83
N ASN A 539 -31.72 4.44 13.95
CA ASN A 539 -32.74 3.54 14.50
C ASN A 539 -34.01 3.63 13.65
N PHE A 540 -34.35 2.52 12.97
CA PHE A 540 -35.53 2.41 12.12
C PHE A 540 -36.82 2.94 12.79
N GLY A 541 -37.02 2.62 14.08
CA GLY A 541 -38.23 3.04 14.82
C GLY A 541 -38.30 4.57 15.02
N ILE A 542 -37.16 5.23 15.16
CA ILE A 542 -37.10 6.70 15.29
C ILE A 542 -37.42 7.34 13.95
N ILE A 543 -36.78 6.88 12.87
CA ILE A 543 -37.04 7.39 11.50
C ILE A 543 -38.51 7.25 11.15
N MET A 544 -39.14 6.10 11.39
CA MET A 544 -40.55 5.88 11.10
C MET A 544 -41.48 6.82 11.89
N LYS A 545 -41.18 7.09 13.17
CA LYS A 545 -41.97 8.05 13.98
C LYS A 545 -41.88 9.47 13.42
N GLU A 546 -40.72 9.91 12.99
CA GLU A 546 -40.52 11.23 12.39
C GLU A 546 -41.28 11.34 11.06
N LEU A 547 -41.17 10.33 10.18
CA LEU A 547 -41.84 10.34 8.88
C LEU A 547 -43.37 10.30 8.98
N VAL A 548 -43.94 9.61 9.96
CA VAL A 548 -45.40 9.56 10.19
C VAL A 548 -45.97 10.92 10.64
N ASN A 549 -45.15 11.78 11.24
CA ASN A 549 -45.51 13.11 11.68
C ASN A 549 -45.23 14.22 10.64
N ASP A 550 -44.64 13.88 9.50
CA ASP A 550 -44.33 14.83 8.44
C ASP A 550 -45.51 15.04 7.51
N ASP A 551 -46.06 16.26 7.50
CA ASP A 551 -47.29 16.60 6.79
C ASP A 551 -47.25 16.34 5.28
N GLU A 552 -46.09 16.37 4.64
CA GLU A 552 -45.98 16.17 3.19
C GLU A 552 -46.04 14.70 2.77
N ILE A 553 -45.61 13.76 3.67
CA ILE A 553 -45.40 12.34 3.34
C ILE A 553 -46.15 11.38 4.27
N LYS A 554 -46.73 11.86 5.40
CA LYS A 554 -47.40 11.03 6.42
C LYS A 554 -48.43 10.06 5.87
N ASP A 555 -49.23 10.48 4.92
CA ASP A 555 -50.29 9.64 4.32
C ASP A 555 -49.69 8.50 3.49
N PHE A 556 -48.64 8.78 2.77
CA PHE A 556 -47.88 7.76 2.01
C PHE A 556 -47.20 6.75 2.96
N VAL A 557 -46.54 7.25 4.01
CA VAL A 557 -45.85 6.40 5.01
C VAL A 557 -46.84 5.46 5.69
N LYS A 558 -48.03 5.95 6.06
CA LYS A 558 -49.09 5.12 6.69
C LYS A 558 -49.66 4.06 5.74
N ARG A 559 -49.79 4.38 4.46
CA ARG A 559 -50.36 3.45 3.45
C ARG A 559 -49.35 2.38 2.97
N SER A 560 -48.06 2.69 3.01
CA SER A 560 -47.02 1.84 2.40
C SER A 560 -45.81 1.60 3.33
N PRO A 561 -45.99 1.12 4.58
CA PRO A 561 -44.90 1.00 5.56
C PRO A 561 -43.77 0.05 5.12
N ASP A 562 -44.12 -1.03 4.39
CA ASP A 562 -43.11 -1.99 3.89
C ASP A 562 -42.24 -1.41 2.80
N LEU A 563 -42.82 -0.54 1.94
CA LEU A 563 -42.06 0.17 0.91
C LEU A 563 -41.12 1.20 1.53
N VAL A 564 -41.58 1.94 2.55
CA VAL A 564 -40.75 2.88 3.32
C VAL A 564 -39.60 2.17 4.00
N ARG A 565 -39.85 1.00 4.60
CA ARG A 565 -38.79 0.15 5.18
C ARG A 565 -37.72 -0.15 4.13
N LYS A 566 -38.13 -0.59 2.97
CA LYS A 566 -37.25 -0.93 1.87
C LYS A 566 -36.44 0.26 1.36
N MET A 567 -37.06 1.45 1.32
CA MET A 567 -36.35 2.68 0.97
C MET A 567 -35.31 3.09 2.00
N ILE A 568 -35.58 2.89 3.29
CA ILE A 568 -34.60 3.10 4.37
C ILE A 568 -33.42 2.12 4.21
N GLU A 569 -33.73 0.84 3.95
CA GLU A 569 -32.68 -0.19 3.71
C GLU A 569 -31.85 0.15 2.47
N ASP A 570 -32.47 0.64 1.39
CA ASP A 570 -31.77 1.09 0.19
C ASP A 570 -30.78 2.21 0.52
N VAL A 571 -31.21 3.26 1.20
CA VAL A 571 -30.34 4.40 1.57
C VAL A 571 -29.22 3.97 2.52
N LEU A 572 -29.50 3.09 3.47
CA LEU A 572 -28.47 2.57 4.38
C LEU A 572 -27.44 1.68 3.67
N SER A 573 -27.84 0.98 2.61
CA SER A 573 -26.94 0.14 1.81
C SER A 573 -26.05 0.94 0.86
N GLU A 574 -26.36 2.20 0.58
CA GLU A 574 -25.53 3.08 -0.22
C GLU A 574 -24.26 3.50 0.54
N SER A 575 -23.14 3.63 -0.17
CA SER A 575 -21.93 4.17 0.44
C SER A 575 -22.11 5.63 0.87
N VAL A 576 -21.29 6.07 1.82
CA VAL A 576 -21.31 7.47 2.30
C VAL A 576 -21.14 8.43 1.13
N ASP A 577 -20.19 8.15 0.24
CA ASP A 577 -19.90 8.99 -0.92
C ASP A 577 -21.10 9.13 -1.89
N VAL A 578 -21.86 8.04 -2.10
CA VAL A 578 -23.06 8.06 -2.93
C VAL A 578 -24.15 8.92 -2.28
N ARG A 579 -24.37 8.78 -0.96
CA ARG A 579 -25.33 9.59 -0.23
C ARG A 579 -24.97 11.07 -0.26
N GLU A 580 -23.72 11.42 0.02
CA GLU A 580 -23.22 12.81 -0.04
C GLU A 580 -23.37 13.43 -1.42
N ARG A 581 -23.10 12.66 -2.47
CA ARG A 581 -23.30 13.08 -3.85
C ARG A 581 -24.77 13.40 -4.13
N ARG A 582 -25.67 12.48 -3.77
CA ARG A 582 -27.12 12.63 -4.04
C ARG A 582 -27.79 13.74 -3.23
N ILE A 583 -27.28 14.05 -2.04
CA ILE A 583 -27.69 15.23 -1.25
C ILE A 583 -27.39 16.51 -2.02
N LYS A 584 -26.27 16.60 -2.71
CA LYS A 584 -25.84 17.77 -3.47
C LYS A 584 -26.60 17.97 -4.78
N ILE A 585 -27.38 16.99 -5.23
CA ILE A 585 -28.19 17.07 -6.44
C ILE A 585 -29.55 17.67 -6.08
N ASP A 586 -29.83 18.91 -6.48
CA ASP A 586 -31.08 19.63 -6.15
C ASP A 586 -32.33 18.98 -6.78
N SER A 587 -32.25 18.62 -8.06
CA SER A 587 -33.31 17.96 -8.78
C SER A 587 -32.78 16.85 -9.68
N PHE A 588 -33.33 15.66 -9.55
CA PHE A 588 -32.97 14.51 -10.38
C PHE A 588 -34.25 14.01 -11.10
N SER A 589 -34.21 14.01 -12.41
CA SER A 589 -35.28 13.46 -13.25
C SER A 589 -34.83 12.14 -13.86
N GLU A 590 -35.42 11.03 -13.46
CA GLU A 590 -35.13 9.70 -14.00
C GLU A 590 -35.64 9.54 -15.45
N MET A 591 -36.66 10.26 -15.84
CA MET A 591 -37.27 10.13 -17.17
C MET A 591 -36.32 10.47 -18.31
N ILE A 592 -35.60 11.57 -18.20
CA ILE A 592 -34.69 12.06 -19.26
C ILE A 592 -33.59 11.04 -19.56
N PRO A 593 -32.76 10.61 -18.57
CA PRO A 593 -31.68 9.66 -18.84
C PRO A 593 -32.19 8.28 -19.29
N LEU A 594 -33.30 7.79 -18.73
CA LEU A 594 -33.86 6.52 -19.16
C LEU A 594 -34.35 6.58 -20.62
N GLN A 595 -34.97 7.70 -21.04
CA GLN A 595 -35.39 7.89 -22.41
C GLN A 595 -34.20 7.96 -23.39
N ASP A 596 -33.17 8.67 -22.98
CA ASP A 596 -31.90 8.76 -23.73
C ASP A 596 -31.18 7.40 -23.85
N GLY A 597 -31.31 6.51 -22.85
CA GLY A 597 -30.77 5.16 -22.82
C GLY A 597 -31.48 4.13 -23.70
N ILE A 598 -32.65 4.41 -24.27
CA ILE A 598 -33.48 3.43 -25.03
C ILE A 598 -32.72 2.89 -26.25
N SER A 599 -32.00 3.73 -26.98
CA SER A 599 -31.25 3.32 -28.16
C SER A 599 -30.14 2.29 -27.80
N LEU A 600 -29.44 2.50 -26.71
CA LEU A 600 -28.46 1.56 -26.20
C LEU A 600 -29.13 0.27 -25.71
N LEU A 601 -30.23 0.34 -25.00
CA LEU A 601 -30.96 -0.84 -24.56
C LEU A 601 -31.38 -1.74 -25.72
N ARG A 602 -31.88 -1.16 -26.84
CA ARG A 602 -32.21 -1.92 -28.05
C ARG A 602 -31.01 -2.65 -28.61
N ASN A 603 -29.87 -1.98 -28.69
CA ASN A 603 -28.64 -2.59 -29.20
C ASN A 603 -28.16 -3.72 -28.28
N GLU A 604 -28.18 -3.54 -26.96
CA GLU A 604 -27.74 -4.55 -25.98
C GLU A 604 -28.65 -5.79 -25.95
N ILE A 605 -29.93 -5.64 -26.26
CA ILE A 605 -30.90 -6.75 -26.39
C ILE A 605 -30.86 -7.39 -27.80
N GLY A 606 -30.31 -6.68 -28.79
CA GLY A 606 -30.27 -7.15 -30.19
C GLY A 606 -31.67 -7.11 -30.87
N ASN A 607 -32.56 -6.20 -30.48
CA ASN A 607 -33.88 -6.06 -31.04
C ASN A 607 -34.21 -4.58 -31.35
N ASP A 608 -33.96 -4.16 -32.58
CA ASP A 608 -34.22 -2.78 -33.03
C ASP A 608 -35.70 -2.42 -33.01
N LYS A 609 -36.61 -3.40 -33.03
CA LYS A 609 -38.08 -3.20 -32.99
C LYS A 609 -38.63 -3.26 -31.58
N LEU A 610 -37.79 -3.41 -30.57
CA LEU A 610 -38.21 -3.44 -29.16
C LEU A 610 -39.01 -2.17 -28.81
N GLU A 611 -40.26 -2.36 -28.38
CA GLU A 611 -41.07 -1.27 -27.86
C GLU A 611 -40.66 -0.99 -26.40
N VAL A 612 -40.15 0.20 -26.13
CA VAL A 612 -39.80 0.62 -24.77
C VAL A 612 -40.62 1.86 -24.42
N ARG A 613 -41.36 1.79 -23.31
CA ARG A 613 -42.12 2.93 -22.77
C ARG A 613 -41.67 3.19 -21.33
N ILE A 614 -41.56 4.47 -21.01
CA ILE A 614 -41.22 4.94 -19.67
C ILE A 614 -42.39 5.75 -19.14
N TYR A 615 -42.83 5.43 -17.94
CA TYR A 615 -43.89 6.08 -17.24
C TYR A 615 -43.45 6.60 -15.89
N SER A 616 -43.97 7.76 -15.46
CA SER A 616 -43.92 8.11 -14.04
C SER A 616 -45.05 7.39 -13.31
N GLU A 617 -44.82 6.99 -12.07
CA GLU A 617 -45.91 6.47 -11.23
C GLU A 617 -47.06 7.50 -11.03
N ASP A 618 -46.77 8.78 -11.24
CA ASP A 618 -47.77 9.88 -11.14
C ASP A 618 -48.54 10.10 -12.43
N ASP A 619 -48.23 9.40 -13.55
CA ASP A 619 -48.93 9.56 -14.82
C ASP A 619 -50.38 9.02 -14.73
N SER A 620 -51.31 9.73 -15.33
CA SER A 620 -52.75 9.36 -15.33
C SER A 620 -53.07 8.19 -16.27
N ASP A 621 -52.28 7.99 -17.34
CA ASP A 621 -52.50 6.98 -18.37
C ASP A 621 -51.34 6.00 -18.45
N ILE A 622 -51.22 5.17 -17.42
CA ILE A 622 -50.16 4.21 -17.23
C ILE A 622 -50.57 2.80 -17.72
N TYR A 623 -49.84 2.21 -18.65
CA TYR A 623 -50.01 0.80 -18.94
C TYR A 623 -49.19 -0.04 -17.93
N ASP A 624 -49.86 -0.61 -16.93
CA ASP A 624 -49.25 -1.40 -15.86
C ASP A 624 -50.07 -2.66 -15.49
N PRO A 625 -50.07 -3.69 -16.37
CA PRO A 625 -50.92 -4.87 -16.22
C PRO A 625 -50.60 -5.72 -14.98
N LYS A 626 -49.45 -5.54 -14.39
CA LYS A 626 -48.98 -6.27 -13.20
C LYS A 626 -48.79 -5.39 -11.96
N GLN A 627 -49.23 -4.15 -12.01
CA GLN A 627 -49.09 -3.17 -10.93
C GLN A 627 -47.64 -3.05 -10.43
N LYS A 628 -46.70 -3.00 -11.37
CA LYS A 628 -45.27 -2.91 -11.08
C LYS A 628 -44.83 -1.51 -10.66
N SER A 629 -45.52 -0.45 -11.17
CA SER A 629 -45.22 0.95 -10.88
C SER A 629 -45.14 1.24 -9.39
N ARG A 630 -46.02 0.62 -8.58
CA ARG A 630 -46.01 0.79 -7.12
C ARG A 630 -44.70 0.37 -6.42
N PHE A 631 -43.89 -0.45 -7.07
CA PHE A 631 -42.59 -0.92 -6.53
C PHE A 631 -41.42 -0.07 -6.98
N SER A 632 -41.63 0.92 -7.84
CA SER A 632 -40.61 1.88 -8.24
C SER A 632 -40.10 2.66 -7.03
N ARG A 633 -38.78 2.92 -7.00
CA ARG A 633 -38.13 3.72 -5.97
C ARG A 633 -37.09 4.64 -6.63
N PRO A 634 -36.79 5.77 -6.03
CA PRO A 634 -35.76 6.66 -6.57
C PRO A 634 -34.46 5.92 -6.87
N TYR A 635 -33.89 6.10 -8.05
CA TYR A 635 -32.75 5.39 -8.63
C TYR A 635 -32.93 3.89 -8.86
N LYS A 636 -34.13 3.36 -8.64
CA LYS A 636 -34.49 1.94 -8.84
C LYS A 636 -35.84 1.83 -9.51
N PRO A 637 -35.95 2.14 -10.81
CA PRO A 637 -37.20 2.04 -11.55
C PRO A 637 -37.69 0.58 -11.55
N ALA A 638 -39.02 0.42 -11.57
CA ALA A 638 -39.61 -0.90 -11.70
C ALA A 638 -39.74 -1.27 -13.19
N ILE A 639 -39.52 -2.55 -13.50
CA ILE A 639 -39.45 -3.04 -14.88
C ILE A 639 -40.48 -4.14 -15.08
N TYR A 640 -41.24 -4.03 -16.18
CA TYR A 640 -42.12 -5.07 -16.67
C TYR A 640 -41.75 -5.43 -18.12
N ILE A 641 -41.64 -6.72 -18.42
CA ILE A 641 -41.21 -7.26 -19.71
C ILE A 641 -42.29 -8.17 -20.28
N GLU A 642 -42.66 -7.93 -21.55
CA GLU A 642 -43.52 -8.78 -22.37
C GLU A 642 -42.75 -9.35 -23.57
#